data_d7c11a19c83e2125ae36262cca60eef6
#
_entry.id   d7c11a19c83e2125ae36262cca60eef6
#
_cell.length_a   1.000
_cell.length_b   1.000
_cell.length_c   1.000
_cell.angle_alpha   90.00
_cell.angle_beta   90.00
_cell.angle_gamma   90.00
#
_symmetry.space_group_name_H-M   'P 1'
#
loop_
_entity.id
_entity.type
_entity.pdbx_description
1 polymer ?
#
loop_
_entity_poly.entity_id
_entity_poly.type
_entity_poly.pdbx_seq_one_letter_code
_entity_poly.pdbx_strand_id
1 'polypeptide(L)'
;MLKEVSDKYSNTILVPKTDFEMKANLPEKEPVYQELWKSKLIYNRVLQKNINNDHFFIHDYPLMVVSDISLGQAVNKVLKDIITKYKMMTRHYAPFIPSWDCHATMLEASVLKNFSNSKDVDILELRKLCYDSIRNITYNQKEQFKRLGILASWNYSTLTSDKHYQANQLRTLAKLIRRGLIYQGLKPTLWSPSKAAVLSDNDVEYDMQEAKAVYFTFKVIDGRNVVSSDCELVTWTISPWLVFGNLALAVDGNAKYVVVIYNDRYFVIQKNMLEKFVEEAKIDNYRIVREFPGSSLEYVSYYNPFNKRKLKVIISKTSANEGTGFQLMAPGHGEVDFYICKPYNIEPICSVDEKGYMTNDAYEFAGKHYLDLTDLIIEKLKQSNSLIKVVNTVSKCAREWTTKEPVLYRITKQWFIDVSKLKDQMKKIVKEINWLPQWAYDNIVKIIDEKEDWCISRQHYWGTPIPAVLCEDGSDLLDANIVDNIANIFDEKGSNSWYDLPISNLLPQDYYNHRSPNGRYEKKMDCFEVLFDTGISYLAYTSTNELTNGLFYESIEQFYNWFVSMLIIMAGVDDTNPFTYAVVHNHVFSKKQKTDESQLVLDNILNEYGADIFRFCITGVLGKGSIDITDDVLKQTADVYRKIRNTCRYILGNLDDFDQKIDSVDYNSLPELEQYMINLLNSLIEDALNAYEANEFDGVYRAIIEYVSNRLSAFYLDVVKDVLYMEDKNSLARRSVQTVLFENIYTLARLMAPLMPHTCEEIYSHIKMVNKKDSILLTDMPIVSKYANTSEIIGKYIELRDVRDDIMKALEMARNKKTIGRSEEAVVKICPNEKIIKLLYSFKTDLRKIMKVADLIITLDKVDGDIFDSGEIRIDISDGVVCDRCRQSVKNVNQKGLCERCEKVVSN
;
A
#
# COMPACT_ATOMS: atom_id res chain seq x y z
N MET A 1 -0.26 -19.76 44.14
CA MET A 1 -0.23 -18.86 45.31
C MET A 1 -1.60 -18.62 45.93
N LEU A 2 -2.59 -18.03 45.28
CA LEU A 2 -3.91 -17.74 45.90
C LEU A 2 -4.72 -19.00 46.30
N LYS A 3 -4.59 -20.13 45.63
CA LYS A 3 -5.27 -21.40 45.94
C LYS A 3 -4.63 -22.19 47.08
N GLU A 4 -3.50 -21.76 47.60
CA GLU A 4 -2.70 -22.52 48.60
C GLU A 4 -2.63 -21.83 49.98
N VAL A 5 -3.21 -20.64 50.06
CA VAL A 5 -3.28 -19.93 51.36
C VAL A 5 -4.28 -20.60 52.27
N SER A 6 -3.92 -20.75 53.54
CA SER A 6 -4.83 -21.24 54.56
C SER A 6 -6.12 -20.40 54.55
N ASP A 7 -7.30 -21.02 54.61
CA ASP A 7 -8.63 -20.32 54.68
C ASP A 7 -8.67 -19.23 55.77
N LYS A 8 -7.91 -19.40 56.81
CA LYS A 8 -7.77 -18.45 57.93
C LYS A 8 -7.21 -17.08 57.52
N TYR A 9 -6.41 -16.97 56.44
CA TYR A 9 -5.76 -15.72 56.03
C TYR A 9 -6.19 -15.23 54.63
N SER A 10 -7.09 -15.94 53.96
CA SER A 10 -7.53 -15.62 52.61
C SER A 10 -8.08 -14.19 52.49
N ASN A 11 -8.82 -13.71 53.49
CA ASN A 11 -9.40 -12.37 53.52
C ASN A 11 -8.39 -11.23 53.76
N THR A 12 -7.14 -11.55 54.12
CA THR A 12 -6.08 -10.57 54.33
C THR A 12 -5.20 -10.35 53.09
N ILE A 13 -5.50 -11.06 52.01
CA ILE A 13 -4.76 -10.97 50.75
C ILE A 13 -5.40 -9.91 49.86
N LEU A 14 -4.60 -9.04 49.28
CA LEU A 14 -5.02 -7.98 48.35
C LEU A 14 -5.22 -8.58 46.95
N VAL A 15 -6.43 -9.10 46.69
CA VAL A 15 -6.78 -9.73 45.42
C VAL A 15 -7.07 -8.66 44.34
N PRO A 16 -6.53 -8.76 43.15
CA PRO A 16 -6.84 -7.82 42.05
C PRO A 16 -8.34 -7.75 41.75
N LYS A 17 -8.86 -6.54 41.56
CA LYS A 17 -10.28 -6.27 41.23
C LYS A 17 -10.36 -5.35 40.03
N THR A 18 -11.13 -5.72 38.99
CA THR A 18 -11.37 -4.86 37.82
C THR A 18 -12.61 -5.31 37.07
N ASP A 19 -13.35 -4.34 36.56
CA ASP A 19 -14.47 -4.56 35.65
C ASP A 19 -14.01 -4.70 34.19
N PHE A 20 -12.70 -4.54 33.92
CA PHE A 20 -12.13 -4.76 32.61
C PHE A 20 -12.22 -6.26 32.23
N GLU A 21 -13.06 -6.58 31.26
CA GLU A 21 -13.41 -7.95 30.93
C GLU A 21 -12.23 -8.72 30.33
N MET A 22 -12.15 -10.03 30.62
CA MET A 22 -11.12 -10.91 30.05
C MET A 22 -11.32 -11.11 28.54
N LYS A 23 -12.56 -11.33 28.09
CA LYS A 23 -12.89 -11.45 26.67
C LYS A 23 -13.01 -10.05 26.07
N ALA A 24 -12.41 -9.88 24.92
CA ALA A 24 -12.40 -8.59 24.22
C ALA A 24 -13.78 -8.24 23.63
N ASN A 25 -14.46 -9.21 23.01
CA ASN A 25 -15.71 -9.05 22.27
C ASN A 25 -15.65 -7.84 21.31
N LEU A 26 -14.54 -7.70 20.56
CA LEU A 26 -14.27 -6.55 19.73
C LEU A 26 -15.39 -6.24 18.72
N PRO A 27 -15.94 -7.24 17.98
CA PRO A 27 -17.00 -6.95 17.02
C PRO A 27 -18.21 -6.23 17.62
N GLU A 28 -18.52 -6.48 18.91
CA GLU A 28 -19.65 -5.87 19.63
C GLU A 28 -19.26 -4.55 20.31
N LYS A 29 -18.06 -4.45 20.86
CA LYS A 29 -17.61 -3.29 21.64
C LYS A 29 -17.12 -2.12 20.79
N GLU A 30 -16.45 -2.40 19.67
CA GLU A 30 -15.90 -1.37 18.80
C GLU A 30 -16.95 -0.36 18.31
N PRO A 31 -18.16 -0.78 17.86
CA PRO A 31 -19.22 0.15 17.49
C PRO A 31 -19.64 1.08 18.64
N VAL A 32 -19.59 0.60 19.90
CA VAL A 32 -19.93 1.42 21.08
C VAL A 32 -18.94 2.56 21.25
N TYR A 33 -17.63 2.29 21.08
CA TYR A 33 -16.61 3.34 21.14
C TYR A 33 -16.67 4.28 19.95
N GLN A 34 -17.00 3.79 18.76
CA GLN A 34 -17.18 4.62 17.57
C GLN A 34 -18.36 5.61 17.76
N GLU A 35 -19.47 5.16 18.35
CA GLU A 35 -20.59 6.05 18.68
C GLU A 35 -20.23 7.03 19.81
N LEU A 36 -19.40 6.62 20.78
CA LEU A 36 -18.86 7.52 21.78
C LEU A 36 -18.03 8.65 21.16
N TRP A 37 -17.12 8.30 20.22
CA TRP A 37 -16.31 9.31 19.52
C TRP A 37 -17.14 10.27 18.70
N LYS A 38 -18.18 9.78 18.05
CA LYS A 38 -19.12 10.58 17.26
C LYS A 38 -19.94 11.50 18.16
N SER A 39 -20.57 10.97 19.21
CA SER A 39 -21.43 11.74 20.12
C SER A 39 -20.68 12.82 20.91
N LYS A 40 -19.42 12.54 21.27
CA LYS A 40 -18.53 13.50 21.94
C LYS A 40 -17.70 14.36 20.99
N LEU A 41 -17.89 14.24 19.66
CA LEU A 41 -17.15 14.97 18.62
C LEU A 41 -15.63 14.88 18.81
N ILE A 42 -15.10 13.71 19.15
CA ILE A 42 -13.70 13.52 19.52
C ILE A 42 -12.76 14.01 18.42
N TYR A 43 -13.01 13.65 17.15
CA TYR A 43 -12.21 14.10 16.01
C TYR A 43 -12.11 15.63 15.93
N ASN A 44 -13.25 16.33 15.98
CA ASN A 44 -13.29 17.80 15.93
C ASN A 44 -12.54 18.43 17.11
N ARG A 45 -12.68 17.85 18.31
CA ARG A 45 -12.02 18.35 19.52
C ARG A 45 -10.50 18.14 19.47
N VAL A 46 -10.01 17.04 18.87
CA VAL A 46 -8.57 16.84 18.65
C VAL A 46 -8.04 17.87 17.67
N LEU A 47 -8.72 18.11 16.56
CA LEU A 47 -8.33 19.14 15.59
C LEU A 47 -8.33 20.53 16.23
N GLN A 48 -9.38 20.88 17.00
CA GLN A 48 -9.47 22.16 17.70
C GLN A 48 -8.36 22.33 18.74
N LYS A 49 -7.97 21.26 19.46
CA LYS A 49 -6.86 21.26 20.40
C LYS A 49 -5.54 21.66 19.72
N ASN A 50 -5.37 21.26 18.49
CA ASN A 50 -4.10 21.40 17.74
C ASN A 50 -4.12 22.51 16.68
N ILE A 51 -5.18 23.30 16.56
CA ILE A 51 -5.38 24.25 15.45
C ILE A 51 -4.28 25.29 15.25
N ASN A 52 -3.59 25.67 16.33
CA ASN A 52 -2.50 26.65 16.32
C ASN A 52 -1.10 26.00 16.29
N ASN A 53 -1.02 24.68 16.18
CA ASN A 53 0.24 23.95 16.13
C ASN A 53 0.67 23.73 14.67
N ASP A 54 1.81 23.07 14.49
CA ASP A 54 2.34 22.72 13.17
C ASP A 54 1.32 21.86 12.40
N HIS A 55 1.13 22.23 11.14
CA HIS A 55 0.22 21.52 10.26
C HIS A 55 0.90 20.28 9.66
N PHE A 56 0.16 19.19 9.60
CA PHE A 56 0.54 17.98 8.94
C PHE A 56 -0.61 17.50 8.06
N PHE A 57 -0.29 17.07 6.87
CA PHE A 57 -1.28 16.75 5.86
C PHE A 57 -0.97 15.44 5.16
N ILE A 58 -1.95 14.53 5.07
CA ILE A 58 -1.89 13.35 4.22
C ILE A 58 -2.81 13.56 3.04
N HIS A 59 -2.24 13.53 1.83
CA HIS A 59 -3.04 13.55 0.63
C HIS A 59 -3.61 12.16 0.36
N ASP A 60 -4.94 12.07 0.33
CA ASP A 60 -5.65 10.81 0.16
C ASP A 60 -5.98 10.57 -1.30
N TYR A 61 -5.57 9.39 -1.82
CA TYR A 61 -5.94 8.97 -3.17
C TYR A 61 -7.47 8.96 -3.32
N PRO A 62 -8.01 9.60 -4.37
CA PRO A 62 -9.44 9.54 -4.66
C PRO A 62 -9.86 8.10 -4.97
N LEU A 63 -10.57 7.49 -4.02
CA LEU A 63 -10.99 6.10 -4.10
C LEU A 63 -12.07 5.90 -5.16
N MET A 64 -11.92 4.91 -6.04
CA MET A 64 -12.94 4.60 -7.05
C MET A 64 -14.27 4.18 -6.41
N VAL A 65 -15.35 4.80 -6.86
CA VAL A 65 -16.73 4.55 -6.41
C VAL A 65 -17.35 3.48 -7.31
N VAL A 66 -17.08 2.20 -7.01
CA VAL A 66 -17.57 1.07 -7.84
C VAL A 66 -18.30 0.02 -7.02
N SER A 67 -17.78 -0.31 -5.84
CA SER A 67 -18.27 -1.41 -4.98
C SER A 67 -17.91 -1.15 -3.52
N ASP A 68 -18.10 -2.12 -2.66
CA ASP A 68 -17.55 -2.15 -1.30
C ASP A 68 -16.01 -2.05 -1.33
N ILE A 69 -15.42 -1.60 -0.21
CA ILE A 69 -13.98 -1.42 -0.12
C ILE A 69 -13.25 -2.77 -0.18
N SER A 70 -12.17 -2.82 -0.96
CA SER A 70 -11.27 -3.97 -1.00
C SER A 70 -10.38 -4.03 0.25
N LEU A 71 -9.78 -5.21 0.49
CA LEU A 71 -8.84 -5.38 1.59
C LEU A 71 -7.62 -4.45 1.45
N GLY A 72 -7.11 -4.27 0.23
CA GLY A 72 -6.00 -3.33 -0.04
C GLY A 72 -6.35 -1.88 0.30
N GLN A 73 -7.55 -1.46 -0.05
CA GLN A 73 -8.07 -0.12 0.29
C GLN A 73 -8.24 0.05 1.80
N ALA A 74 -8.73 -0.98 2.50
CA ALA A 74 -8.85 -0.98 3.96
C ALA A 74 -7.47 -0.87 4.63
N VAL A 75 -6.48 -1.62 4.17
CA VAL A 75 -5.08 -1.56 4.65
C VAL A 75 -4.50 -0.15 4.48
N ASN A 76 -4.56 0.40 3.27
CA ASN A 76 -4.03 1.73 2.97
C ASN A 76 -4.67 2.80 3.86
N LYS A 77 -5.99 2.78 4.01
CA LYS A 77 -6.72 3.76 4.81
C LYS A 77 -6.43 3.62 6.31
N VAL A 78 -6.25 2.39 6.81
CA VAL A 78 -5.83 2.13 8.20
C VAL A 78 -4.43 2.68 8.46
N LEU A 79 -3.48 2.49 7.54
CA LEU A 79 -2.12 3.02 7.69
C LEU A 79 -2.10 4.54 7.76
N LYS A 80 -2.87 5.21 6.90
CA LYS A 80 -3.04 6.67 6.95
C LYS A 80 -3.68 7.14 8.26
N ASP A 81 -4.66 6.42 8.76
CA ASP A 81 -5.30 6.73 10.04
C ASP A 81 -4.35 6.55 11.22
N ILE A 82 -3.46 5.55 11.18
CA ILE A 82 -2.41 5.37 12.20
C ILE A 82 -1.49 6.61 12.22
N ILE A 83 -1.02 7.04 11.05
CA ILE A 83 -0.16 8.24 10.93
C ILE A 83 -0.90 9.47 11.45
N THR A 84 -2.14 9.67 11.00
CA THR A 84 -2.95 10.83 11.38
C THR A 84 -3.20 10.87 12.88
N LYS A 85 -3.59 9.75 13.51
CA LYS A 85 -3.77 9.67 14.97
C LYS A 85 -2.47 9.95 15.73
N TYR A 86 -1.35 9.36 15.27
CA TYR A 86 -0.04 9.63 15.85
C TYR A 86 0.31 11.12 15.77
N LYS A 87 0.19 11.75 14.60
CA LYS A 87 0.46 13.19 14.43
C LYS A 87 -0.47 14.06 15.27
N MET A 88 -1.74 13.72 15.37
CA MET A 88 -2.68 14.41 16.29
C MET A 88 -2.25 14.29 17.76
N MET A 89 -1.78 13.13 18.18
CA MET A 89 -1.32 12.90 19.55
C MET A 89 0.08 13.49 19.81
N THR A 90 0.86 13.80 18.79
CA THR A 90 2.12 14.58 18.88
C THR A 90 1.91 16.07 18.63
N ARG A 91 0.66 16.54 18.82
CA ARG A 91 0.25 17.95 18.77
C ARG A 91 0.34 18.62 17.40
N HIS A 92 0.20 17.86 16.29
CA HIS A 92 0.04 18.47 14.98
C HIS A 92 -1.44 18.69 14.66
N TYR A 93 -1.73 19.76 13.94
CA TYR A 93 -3.02 19.91 13.27
C TYR A 93 -3.01 19.02 12.02
N ALA A 94 -3.65 17.86 12.11
CA ALA A 94 -3.58 16.82 11.09
C ALA A 94 -4.98 16.38 10.61
N PRO A 95 -5.70 17.23 9.84
CA PRO A 95 -6.99 16.85 9.28
C PRO A 95 -6.80 15.74 8.22
N PHE A 96 -7.67 14.72 8.28
CA PHE A 96 -7.74 13.70 7.25
C PHE A 96 -9.02 13.88 6.45
N ILE A 97 -8.87 14.21 5.16
CA ILE A 97 -9.97 14.49 4.23
C ILE A 97 -10.05 13.34 3.23
N PRO A 98 -11.04 12.44 3.32
CA PRO A 98 -11.22 11.36 2.37
C PRO A 98 -11.61 11.87 0.99
N SER A 99 -11.11 11.21 -0.05
CA SER A 99 -11.37 11.57 -1.45
C SER A 99 -11.97 10.38 -2.22
N TRP A 100 -12.90 10.67 -3.14
CA TRP A 100 -13.54 9.69 -4.00
C TRP A 100 -13.45 10.07 -5.47
N ASP A 101 -13.04 9.10 -6.28
CA ASP A 101 -13.14 9.16 -7.74
C ASP A 101 -14.47 8.60 -8.18
N CYS A 102 -15.29 9.50 -8.70
CA CYS A 102 -16.67 9.23 -9.08
C CYS A 102 -16.85 8.84 -10.54
N HIS A 103 -15.81 8.99 -11.38
CA HIS A 103 -15.95 8.85 -12.84
C HIS A 103 -15.38 7.54 -13.40
N ALA A 104 -15.31 6.51 -12.55
CA ALA A 104 -14.89 5.19 -13.00
C ALA A 104 -15.78 4.68 -14.15
N THR A 105 -15.16 4.25 -15.24
CA THR A 105 -15.85 3.69 -16.43
C THR A 105 -16.70 2.46 -16.11
N MET A 106 -16.30 1.74 -15.05
CA MET A 106 -17.03 0.59 -14.50
C MET A 106 -18.44 0.95 -14.02
N LEU A 107 -18.61 2.14 -13.45
CA LEU A 107 -19.91 2.59 -12.97
C LEU A 107 -20.88 2.83 -14.12
N GLU A 108 -20.46 3.54 -15.18
CA GLU A 108 -21.23 3.73 -16.38
C GLU A 108 -21.63 2.40 -17.00
N ALA A 109 -20.69 1.49 -17.16
CA ALA A 109 -20.95 0.15 -17.69
C ALA A 109 -21.96 -0.64 -16.84
N SER A 110 -21.90 -0.51 -15.51
CA SER A 110 -22.85 -1.15 -14.59
C SER A 110 -24.26 -0.57 -14.73
N VAL A 111 -24.37 0.73 -14.86
CA VAL A 111 -25.66 1.41 -15.05
C VAL A 111 -26.26 1.07 -16.42
N LEU A 112 -25.44 1.05 -17.48
CA LEU A 112 -25.87 0.71 -18.84
C LEU A 112 -26.42 -0.73 -18.98
N LYS A 113 -25.96 -1.69 -18.17
CA LYS A 113 -26.49 -3.06 -18.15
C LYS A 113 -27.99 -3.11 -17.82
N ASN A 114 -28.53 -2.10 -17.15
CA ASN A 114 -29.94 -2.05 -16.79
C ASN A 114 -30.85 -1.59 -17.95
N PHE A 115 -30.28 -1.17 -19.09
CA PHE A 115 -31.02 -0.74 -20.27
C PHE A 115 -31.06 -1.84 -21.33
N SER A 116 -32.23 -2.05 -21.92
CA SER A 116 -32.44 -3.07 -22.96
C SER A 116 -31.66 -2.77 -24.25
N ASN A 117 -31.36 -1.50 -24.50
CA ASN A 117 -30.58 -1.00 -25.64
C ASN A 117 -29.71 0.18 -25.20
N SER A 118 -28.41 -0.05 -25.05
CA SER A 118 -27.45 0.97 -24.59
C SER A 118 -27.24 2.14 -25.56
N LYS A 119 -27.73 2.02 -26.80
CA LYS A 119 -27.57 3.06 -27.84
C LYS A 119 -28.64 4.15 -27.81
N ASP A 120 -29.76 3.92 -27.15
CA ASP A 120 -30.91 4.82 -27.12
C ASP A 120 -31.09 5.52 -25.76
N VAL A 121 -30.04 5.48 -24.90
CA VAL A 121 -30.09 6.07 -23.55
C VAL A 121 -29.93 7.59 -23.65
N ASP A 122 -30.84 8.34 -23.03
CA ASP A 122 -30.66 9.78 -22.82
C ASP A 122 -29.44 10.03 -21.91
N ILE A 123 -28.51 10.89 -22.36
CA ILE A 123 -27.27 11.18 -21.68
C ILE A 123 -27.53 11.76 -20.27
N LEU A 124 -28.51 12.65 -20.12
CA LEU A 124 -28.83 13.26 -18.83
C LEU A 124 -29.43 12.24 -17.85
N GLU A 125 -30.25 11.32 -18.37
CA GLU A 125 -30.80 10.22 -17.56
C GLU A 125 -29.69 9.26 -17.11
N LEU A 126 -28.79 8.87 -18.01
CA LEU A 126 -27.62 8.05 -17.66
C LEU A 126 -26.79 8.71 -16.55
N ARG A 127 -26.45 9.98 -16.73
CA ARG A 127 -25.66 10.75 -15.76
C ARG A 127 -26.36 10.86 -14.41
N LYS A 128 -27.69 11.05 -14.39
CA LYS A 128 -28.48 11.06 -13.16
C LYS A 128 -28.39 9.73 -12.42
N LEU A 129 -28.55 8.61 -13.11
CA LEU A 129 -28.46 7.27 -12.52
C LEU A 129 -27.05 6.98 -11.97
N CYS A 130 -26.00 7.45 -12.66
CA CYS A 130 -24.64 7.39 -12.15
C CYS A 130 -24.47 8.19 -10.85
N TYR A 131 -24.99 9.42 -10.77
CA TYR A 131 -24.99 10.23 -9.54
C TYR A 131 -25.72 9.55 -8.38
N ASP A 132 -26.88 8.95 -8.63
CA ASP A 132 -27.61 8.23 -7.58
C ASP A 132 -26.86 7.01 -7.08
N SER A 133 -26.18 6.28 -7.97
CA SER A 133 -25.33 5.14 -7.63
C SER A 133 -24.13 5.56 -6.78
N ILE A 134 -23.45 6.67 -7.13
CA ILE A 134 -22.34 7.23 -6.37
C ILE A 134 -22.75 7.53 -4.93
N ARG A 135 -23.88 8.16 -4.72
CA ARG A 135 -24.34 8.52 -3.38
C ARG A 135 -24.46 7.29 -2.49
N ASN A 136 -25.04 6.20 -3.01
CA ASN A 136 -25.24 4.96 -2.27
C ASN A 136 -23.91 4.26 -1.98
N ILE A 137 -23.06 4.10 -2.99
CA ILE A 137 -21.76 3.41 -2.84
C ILE A 137 -20.85 4.19 -1.89
N THR A 138 -20.74 5.50 -2.06
CA THR A 138 -19.92 6.36 -1.19
C THR A 138 -20.40 6.32 0.26
N TYR A 139 -21.72 6.29 0.49
CA TYR A 139 -22.26 6.12 1.84
C TYR A 139 -21.82 4.80 2.46
N ASN A 140 -21.94 3.68 1.73
CA ASN A 140 -21.54 2.36 2.23
C ASN A 140 -20.03 2.31 2.52
N GLN A 141 -19.19 2.79 1.59
CA GLN A 141 -17.74 2.86 1.80
C GLN A 141 -17.36 3.70 3.03
N LYS A 142 -18.03 4.83 3.27
CA LYS A 142 -17.85 5.64 4.49
C LYS A 142 -18.14 4.86 5.75
N GLU A 143 -19.24 4.12 5.78
CA GLU A 143 -19.62 3.31 6.95
C GLU A 143 -18.62 2.15 7.17
N GLN A 144 -18.14 1.51 6.09
CA GLN A 144 -17.11 0.48 6.17
C GLN A 144 -15.77 1.04 6.73
N PHE A 145 -15.35 2.23 6.31
CA PHE A 145 -14.17 2.89 6.88
C PHE A 145 -14.35 3.30 8.34
N LYS A 146 -15.52 3.81 8.70
CA LYS A 146 -15.83 4.11 10.12
C LYS A 146 -15.79 2.85 10.97
N ARG A 147 -16.26 1.72 10.43
CA ARG A 147 -16.21 0.43 11.14
C ARG A 147 -14.79 -0.03 11.46
N LEU A 148 -13.80 0.39 10.64
CA LEU A 148 -12.38 0.19 10.90
C LEU A 148 -11.79 1.12 11.99
N GLY A 149 -12.59 2.01 12.55
CA GLY A 149 -12.17 2.99 13.56
C GLY A 149 -11.42 4.19 12.99
N ILE A 150 -11.56 4.46 11.68
CA ILE A 150 -10.90 5.59 11.00
C ILE A 150 -11.61 6.89 11.39
N LEU A 151 -10.81 7.88 11.81
CA LEU A 151 -11.28 9.23 12.10
C LEU A 151 -10.91 10.18 10.96
N ALA A 152 -11.93 10.81 10.37
CA ALA A 152 -11.77 11.68 9.22
C ALA A 152 -12.86 12.75 9.13
N SER A 153 -12.65 13.72 8.25
CA SER A 153 -13.62 14.75 7.91
C SER A 153 -14.73 14.22 6.99
N TRP A 154 -15.52 13.27 7.46
CA TRP A 154 -16.51 12.53 6.65
C TRP A 154 -17.55 13.41 5.96
N ASN A 155 -17.86 14.58 6.53
CA ASN A 155 -18.84 15.54 5.99
C ASN A 155 -18.24 16.49 4.93
N TYR A 156 -16.91 16.60 4.88
CA TYR A 156 -16.17 17.50 3.98
C TYR A 156 -15.25 16.71 3.06
N SER A 157 -15.72 15.55 2.62
CA SER A 157 -14.99 14.69 1.71
C SER A 157 -14.97 15.26 0.28
N THR A 158 -13.87 15.01 -0.43
CA THR A 158 -13.74 15.42 -1.84
C THR A 158 -14.37 14.39 -2.76
N LEU A 159 -15.22 14.83 -3.69
CA LEU A 159 -15.80 14.02 -4.76
C LEU A 159 -15.37 14.60 -6.10
N THR A 160 -14.82 13.79 -7.01
CA THR A 160 -14.44 14.28 -8.35
C THR A 160 -15.66 14.73 -9.17
N SER A 161 -16.87 14.28 -8.82
CA SER A 161 -18.14 14.71 -9.40
C SER A 161 -18.72 16.00 -8.81
N ASP A 162 -18.05 16.62 -7.81
CA ASP A 162 -18.48 17.91 -7.27
C ASP A 162 -18.31 19.02 -8.34
N LYS A 163 -19.28 19.88 -8.46
CA LYS A 163 -19.29 20.96 -9.47
C LYS A 163 -18.06 21.89 -9.34
N HIS A 164 -17.62 22.20 -8.13
CA HIS A 164 -16.43 23.02 -7.90
C HIS A 164 -15.15 22.28 -8.28
N TYR A 165 -15.09 20.97 -8.01
CA TYR A 165 -13.98 20.13 -8.44
C TYR A 165 -13.88 20.07 -9.97
N GLN A 166 -15.00 19.82 -10.66
CA GLN A 166 -15.08 19.80 -12.12
C GLN A 166 -14.74 21.15 -12.75
N ALA A 167 -15.17 22.27 -12.14
CA ALA A 167 -14.76 23.61 -12.57
C ALA A 167 -13.23 23.81 -12.46
N ASN A 168 -12.61 23.31 -11.39
CA ASN A 168 -11.15 23.39 -11.21
C ASN A 168 -10.40 22.49 -12.21
N GLN A 169 -10.97 21.36 -12.64
CA GLN A 169 -10.43 20.58 -13.75
C GLN A 169 -10.33 21.41 -15.03
N LEU A 170 -11.40 22.12 -15.37
CA LEU A 170 -11.41 22.98 -16.56
C LEU A 170 -10.44 24.14 -16.42
N ARG A 171 -10.36 24.80 -15.26
CA ARG A 171 -9.37 25.86 -15.02
C ARG A 171 -7.94 25.34 -15.17
N THR A 172 -7.68 24.12 -14.70
CA THR A 172 -6.39 23.43 -14.88
C THR A 172 -6.11 23.19 -16.36
N LEU A 173 -7.08 22.67 -17.11
CA LEU A 173 -6.97 22.50 -18.56
C LEU A 173 -6.68 23.83 -19.27
N ALA A 174 -7.38 24.91 -18.92
CA ALA A 174 -7.14 26.24 -19.51
C ALA A 174 -5.72 26.74 -19.28
N LYS A 175 -5.15 26.52 -18.07
CA LYS A 175 -3.74 26.84 -17.78
C LYS A 175 -2.79 26.03 -18.67
N LEU A 176 -2.99 24.70 -18.80
CA LEU A 176 -2.19 23.83 -19.66
C LEU A 176 -2.26 24.26 -21.15
N ILE A 177 -3.45 24.67 -21.63
CA ILE A 177 -3.62 25.19 -23.01
C ILE A 177 -2.82 26.47 -23.19
N ARG A 178 -2.88 27.44 -22.28
CA ARG A 178 -2.12 28.71 -22.34
C ARG A 178 -0.62 28.49 -22.34
N ARG A 179 -0.13 27.42 -21.69
CA ARG A 179 1.30 27.04 -21.70
C ARG A 179 1.69 26.26 -22.97
N GLY A 180 0.75 25.99 -23.89
CA GLY A 180 1.03 25.24 -25.12
C GLY A 180 1.40 23.79 -24.89
N LEU A 181 0.86 23.18 -23.83
CA LEU A 181 1.10 21.80 -23.44
C LEU A 181 0.03 20.84 -23.99
N ILE A 182 -1.13 21.37 -24.38
CA ILE A 182 -2.22 20.58 -24.95
C ILE A 182 -2.17 20.63 -26.46
N TYR A 183 -2.24 19.48 -27.09
CA TYR A 183 -2.34 19.37 -28.54
C TYR A 183 -3.24 18.20 -28.95
N GLN A 184 -3.79 18.29 -30.16
CA GLN A 184 -4.50 17.18 -30.75
C GLN A 184 -3.56 16.39 -31.65
N GLY A 185 -3.48 15.08 -31.46
CA GLY A 185 -2.59 14.20 -32.20
C GLY A 185 -3.31 12.99 -32.77
N LEU A 186 -2.78 12.49 -33.89
CA LEU A 186 -3.17 11.22 -34.49
C LEU A 186 -2.12 10.19 -34.08
N LYS A 187 -2.42 9.35 -33.05
CA LYS A 187 -1.48 8.39 -32.48
C LYS A 187 -2.16 7.05 -32.19
N PRO A 188 -1.40 5.94 -32.16
CA PRO A 188 -1.91 4.67 -31.68
C PRO A 188 -2.36 4.78 -30.22
N THR A 189 -3.59 4.41 -29.96
CA THR A 189 -4.17 4.30 -28.62
C THR A 189 -4.73 2.90 -28.44
N LEU A 190 -4.74 2.42 -27.19
CA LEU A 190 -5.39 1.18 -26.87
C LEU A 190 -6.92 1.35 -27.06
N TRP A 191 -7.53 0.48 -27.83
CA TRP A 191 -8.89 0.65 -28.36
C TRP A 191 -9.74 -0.58 -28.13
N SER A 192 -10.96 -0.36 -27.67
CA SER A 192 -12.01 -1.39 -27.61
C SER A 192 -12.94 -1.29 -28.83
N PRO A 193 -12.90 -2.25 -29.77
CA PRO A 193 -13.86 -2.26 -30.89
C PRO A 193 -15.31 -2.40 -30.45
N SER A 194 -15.57 -3.14 -29.38
CA SER A 194 -16.92 -3.37 -28.86
C SER A 194 -17.55 -2.12 -28.26
N LYS A 195 -16.72 -1.25 -27.63
CA LYS A 195 -17.15 0.03 -27.06
C LYS A 195 -16.95 1.20 -28.01
N ALA A 196 -16.16 1.06 -29.05
CA ALA A 196 -15.66 2.13 -29.92
C ALA A 196 -15.03 3.29 -29.12
N ALA A 197 -14.15 2.96 -28.18
CA ALA A 197 -13.55 3.89 -27.24
C ALA A 197 -12.09 3.58 -26.93
N VAL A 198 -11.32 4.63 -26.61
CA VAL A 198 -9.96 4.53 -26.06
C VAL A 198 -10.01 4.00 -24.64
N LEU A 199 -9.11 3.07 -24.34
CA LEU A 199 -8.96 2.47 -23.02
C LEU A 199 -7.73 3.02 -22.30
N SER A 200 -7.76 2.97 -20.97
CA SER A 200 -6.58 3.08 -20.10
C SER A 200 -6.03 1.70 -19.77
N ASP A 201 -4.82 1.64 -19.20
CA ASP A 201 -4.23 0.37 -18.75
C ASP A 201 -5.09 -0.31 -17.67
N ASN A 202 -5.83 0.48 -16.88
CA ASN A 202 -6.75 -0.02 -15.84
C ASN A 202 -8.03 -0.65 -16.41
N ASP A 203 -8.35 -0.40 -17.67
CA ASP A 203 -9.52 -0.97 -18.36
C ASP A 203 -9.20 -2.31 -19.04
N VAL A 204 -7.98 -2.83 -18.85
CA VAL A 204 -7.49 -4.03 -19.55
C VAL A 204 -7.03 -5.09 -18.56
N GLU A 205 -7.43 -6.32 -18.84
CA GLU A 205 -6.89 -7.53 -18.22
C GLU A 205 -6.18 -8.39 -19.26
N TYR A 206 -5.35 -9.28 -18.80
CA TYR A 206 -4.55 -10.14 -19.67
C TYR A 206 -4.79 -11.61 -19.39
N ASP A 207 -5.18 -12.33 -20.44
CA ASP A 207 -5.35 -13.78 -20.43
C ASP A 207 -4.30 -14.47 -21.28
N MET A 208 -3.94 -15.71 -20.90
CA MET A 208 -3.14 -16.59 -21.74
C MET A 208 -4.06 -17.33 -22.69
N GLN A 209 -3.87 -17.16 -24.00
CA GLN A 209 -4.71 -17.77 -25.03
C GLN A 209 -3.91 -18.54 -26.06
N GLU A 210 -4.52 -19.58 -26.61
CA GLU A 210 -4.00 -20.24 -27.80
C GLU A 210 -3.97 -19.28 -28.98
N ALA A 211 -2.81 -19.19 -29.62
CA ALA A 211 -2.55 -18.36 -30.78
C ALA A 211 -1.78 -19.14 -31.84
N LYS A 212 -1.87 -18.67 -33.08
CA LYS A 212 -1.08 -19.22 -34.20
C LYS A 212 0.07 -18.29 -34.53
N ALA A 213 1.30 -18.71 -34.22
CA ALA A 213 2.50 -18.04 -34.69
C ALA A 213 2.74 -18.42 -36.16
N VAL A 214 2.78 -17.42 -37.03
CA VAL A 214 2.90 -17.61 -38.47
C VAL A 214 4.28 -17.14 -38.92
N TYR A 215 5.08 -18.07 -39.45
CA TYR A 215 6.38 -17.80 -40.09
C TYR A 215 6.18 -17.68 -41.60
N PHE A 216 6.60 -16.56 -42.17
CA PHE A 216 6.44 -16.29 -43.58
C PHE A 216 7.52 -15.36 -44.10
N THR A 217 7.58 -15.13 -45.42
CA THR A 217 8.61 -14.38 -46.07
C THR A 217 8.08 -13.20 -46.86
N PHE A 218 8.90 -12.13 -46.92
CA PHE A 218 8.77 -11.08 -47.91
C PHE A 218 9.94 -11.12 -48.91
N LYS A 219 9.64 -10.99 -50.21
CA LYS A 219 10.69 -10.96 -51.27
C LYS A 219 11.41 -9.62 -51.27
N VAL A 220 12.76 -9.69 -51.37
CA VAL A 220 13.62 -8.53 -51.57
C VAL A 220 13.39 -7.99 -52.97
N ILE A 221 13.27 -6.66 -53.11
CA ILE A 221 13.23 -5.97 -54.38
C ILE A 221 14.60 -5.38 -54.74
N ASP A 222 15.23 -4.70 -53.76
CA ASP A 222 16.52 -4.08 -53.85
C ASP A 222 17.31 -4.35 -52.59
N GLY A 223 18.30 -5.20 -52.69
CA GLY A 223 19.12 -5.63 -51.56
C GLY A 223 20.36 -4.78 -51.31
N ARG A 224 20.52 -3.65 -52.00
CA ARG A 224 21.61 -2.67 -51.81
C ARG A 224 23.02 -3.30 -51.77
N ASN A 225 23.28 -4.31 -52.59
CA ASN A 225 24.52 -5.09 -52.63
C ASN A 225 24.83 -5.88 -51.33
N VAL A 226 23.91 -5.91 -50.38
CA VAL A 226 24.01 -6.69 -49.13
C VAL A 226 23.40 -8.07 -49.31
N VAL A 227 22.23 -8.14 -49.89
CA VAL A 227 21.50 -9.37 -50.21
C VAL A 227 21.04 -9.36 -51.68
N SER A 228 20.87 -10.51 -52.30
CA SER A 228 20.33 -10.62 -53.66
C SER A 228 18.82 -10.35 -53.65
N SER A 229 18.27 -9.96 -54.85
CA SER A 229 16.81 -9.90 -55.07
C SER A 229 16.13 -11.25 -54.97
N ASP A 230 16.87 -12.34 -55.04
CA ASP A 230 16.32 -13.71 -54.84
C ASP A 230 16.19 -14.06 -53.37
N CYS A 231 16.68 -13.21 -52.43
CA CYS A 231 16.55 -13.43 -51.01
C CYS A 231 15.14 -13.09 -50.54
N GLU A 232 14.76 -13.79 -49.47
CA GLU A 232 13.50 -13.61 -48.79
C GLU A 232 13.77 -13.26 -47.32
N LEU A 233 13.16 -12.19 -46.81
CA LEU A 233 13.26 -11.78 -45.43
C LEU A 233 12.25 -12.61 -44.59
N VAL A 234 12.76 -13.44 -43.69
CA VAL A 234 11.91 -14.29 -42.84
C VAL A 234 11.32 -13.47 -41.71
N THR A 235 10.02 -13.40 -41.64
CA THR A 235 9.31 -12.67 -40.60
C THR A 235 8.36 -13.59 -39.83
N TRP A 236 7.91 -13.10 -38.67
CA TRP A 236 7.07 -13.87 -37.74
C TRP A 236 6.03 -12.95 -37.09
N THR A 237 4.82 -13.49 -36.84
CA THR A 237 3.80 -12.77 -36.10
C THR A 237 2.77 -13.72 -35.47
N ILE A 238 2.22 -13.34 -34.32
CA ILE A 238 1.04 -13.96 -33.69
C ILE A 238 -0.26 -13.23 -34.05
N SER A 239 -0.15 -12.08 -34.70
CA SER A 239 -1.27 -11.25 -35.15
C SER A 239 -1.19 -11.03 -36.68
N PRO A 240 -1.55 -12.05 -37.50
CA PRO A 240 -1.34 -11.99 -38.94
C PRO A 240 -2.01 -10.81 -39.66
N TRP A 241 -3.11 -10.30 -39.13
CA TRP A 241 -3.81 -9.12 -39.70
C TRP A 241 -2.95 -7.84 -39.74
N LEU A 242 -1.88 -7.76 -38.93
CA LEU A 242 -0.94 -6.63 -38.96
C LEU A 242 -0.19 -6.48 -40.27
N VAL A 243 -0.18 -7.50 -41.15
CA VAL A 243 0.45 -7.41 -42.47
C VAL A 243 -0.15 -6.31 -43.34
N PHE A 244 -1.41 -5.94 -43.14
CA PHE A 244 -2.07 -4.84 -43.86
C PHE A 244 -1.57 -3.45 -43.38
N GLY A 245 -1.34 -3.31 -42.07
CA GLY A 245 -0.76 -2.11 -41.45
C GLY A 245 0.75 -2.04 -41.49
N ASN A 246 1.44 -3.09 -42.02
CA ASN A 246 2.89 -3.12 -42.09
C ASN A 246 3.46 -2.10 -43.08
N LEU A 247 4.35 -1.23 -42.59
CA LEU A 247 4.98 -0.16 -43.36
C LEU A 247 6.52 -0.21 -43.35
N ALA A 248 7.11 -1.05 -42.52
CA ALA A 248 8.52 -1.34 -42.46
C ALA A 248 8.79 -2.70 -41.78
N LEU A 249 9.99 -3.22 -41.95
CA LEU A 249 10.57 -4.26 -41.11
C LEU A 249 11.68 -3.63 -40.26
N ALA A 250 11.65 -3.81 -38.93
CA ALA A 250 12.74 -3.35 -38.09
C ALA A 250 13.71 -4.49 -37.76
N VAL A 251 15.00 -4.15 -37.71
CA VAL A 251 16.10 -5.05 -37.37
C VAL A 251 17.02 -4.40 -36.33
N ASP A 252 17.65 -5.23 -35.49
CA ASP A 252 18.72 -4.75 -34.60
C ASP A 252 19.99 -4.50 -35.41
N GLY A 253 20.42 -3.24 -35.53
CA GLY A 253 21.62 -2.87 -36.26
C GLY A 253 22.90 -3.49 -35.72
N ASN A 254 22.97 -3.86 -34.45
CA ASN A 254 24.15 -4.46 -33.82
C ASN A 254 24.15 -5.99 -33.91
N ALA A 255 23.01 -6.59 -34.17
CA ALA A 255 22.93 -8.04 -34.31
C ALA A 255 23.49 -8.55 -35.61
N LYS A 256 23.90 -9.81 -35.65
CA LYS A 256 24.39 -10.48 -36.88
C LYS A 256 23.23 -11.15 -37.59
N TYR A 257 23.15 -10.97 -38.89
CA TYR A 257 22.21 -11.61 -39.80
C TYR A 257 22.93 -12.53 -40.74
N VAL A 258 22.26 -13.57 -41.20
CA VAL A 258 22.80 -14.58 -42.11
C VAL A 258 21.87 -14.80 -43.29
N VAL A 259 22.47 -15.09 -44.45
CA VAL A 259 21.77 -15.68 -45.61
C VAL A 259 21.89 -17.20 -45.50
N VAL A 260 20.74 -17.87 -45.46
CA VAL A 260 20.64 -19.33 -45.36
C VAL A 260 20.00 -19.86 -46.63
N ILE A 261 20.63 -20.87 -47.28
CA ILE A 261 20.02 -21.57 -48.39
C ILE A 261 19.36 -22.87 -47.92
N TYR A 262 18.13 -23.08 -48.37
CA TYR A 262 17.33 -24.27 -48.09
C TYR A 262 16.37 -24.48 -49.28
N ASN A 263 16.37 -25.67 -49.89
CA ASN A 263 15.54 -26.02 -51.04
C ASN A 263 15.55 -24.96 -52.15
N ASP A 264 16.78 -24.53 -52.56
CA ASP A 264 17.04 -23.49 -53.59
C ASP A 264 16.43 -22.11 -53.32
N ARG A 265 15.99 -21.84 -52.06
CA ARG A 265 15.52 -20.55 -51.58
C ARG A 265 16.57 -19.93 -50.64
N TYR A 266 16.69 -18.61 -50.67
CA TYR A 266 17.63 -17.85 -49.85
C TYR A 266 16.90 -17.07 -48.79
N PHE A 267 17.06 -17.46 -47.52
CA PHE A 267 16.40 -16.84 -46.39
C PHE A 267 17.36 -15.90 -45.62
N VAL A 268 16.92 -14.72 -45.31
CA VAL A 268 17.61 -13.80 -44.39
C VAL A 268 16.98 -13.85 -43.02
N ILE A 269 17.81 -14.10 -42.00
CA ILE A 269 17.37 -14.26 -40.62
C ILE A 269 18.47 -13.80 -39.66
N GLN A 270 18.14 -13.38 -38.45
CA GLN A 270 19.09 -13.07 -37.39
C GLN A 270 19.80 -14.36 -36.93
N LYS A 271 21.13 -14.32 -36.87
CA LYS A 271 21.96 -15.49 -36.55
C LYS A 271 21.56 -16.21 -35.26
N ASN A 272 21.32 -15.44 -34.20
CA ASN A 272 20.94 -16.00 -32.90
C ASN A 272 19.55 -16.65 -32.89
N MET A 273 18.69 -16.32 -33.86
CA MET A 273 17.36 -16.89 -34.00
C MET A 273 17.29 -18.09 -34.93
N LEU A 274 18.38 -18.37 -35.64
CA LEU A 274 18.44 -19.38 -36.70
C LEU A 274 18.17 -20.77 -36.14
N GLU A 275 18.81 -21.20 -35.06
CA GLU A 275 18.66 -22.55 -34.51
C GLU A 275 17.22 -22.83 -34.12
N LYS A 276 16.61 -21.88 -33.37
CA LYS A 276 15.20 -21.97 -32.94
C LYS A 276 14.27 -22.02 -34.17
N PHE A 277 14.48 -21.14 -35.11
CA PHE A 277 13.68 -21.11 -36.36
C PHE A 277 13.75 -22.43 -37.13
N VAL A 278 14.95 -22.98 -37.31
CA VAL A 278 15.18 -24.24 -38.05
C VAL A 278 14.49 -25.41 -37.32
N GLU A 279 14.56 -25.46 -36.00
CA GLU A 279 13.88 -26.49 -35.20
C GLU A 279 12.35 -26.38 -35.33
N GLU A 280 11.79 -25.20 -35.12
CA GLU A 280 10.35 -24.95 -35.21
C GLU A 280 9.79 -25.15 -36.61
N ALA A 281 10.51 -24.71 -37.64
CA ALA A 281 10.13 -24.85 -39.03
C ALA A 281 10.37 -26.28 -39.57
N LYS A 282 11.13 -27.13 -38.84
CA LYS A 282 11.56 -28.47 -39.26
C LYS A 282 12.36 -28.42 -40.55
N ILE A 283 13.37 -27.54 -40.60
CA ILE A 283 14.28 -27.34 -41.74
C ILE A 283 15.53 -28.18 -41.50
N ASP A 284 15.75 -29.16 -42.34
CA ASP A 284 16.96 -30.00 -42.32
C ASP A 284 17.90 -29.61 -43.49
N ASN A 285 19.21 -29.81 -43.30
CA ASN A 285 20.24 -29.63 -44.39
C ASN A 285 20.32 -28.22 -44.95
N TYR A 286 20.24 -27.20 -44.09
CA TYR A 286 20.51 -25.81 -44.52
C TYR A 286 22.00 -25.50 -44.55
N ARG A 287 22.36 -24.43 -45.28
CA ARG A 287 23.74 -23.90 -45.37
C ARG A 287 23.74 -22.40 -45.23
N ILE A 288 24.57 -21.87 -44.32
CA ILE A 288 24.86 -20.43 -44.24
C ILE A 288 25.76 -20.03 -45.39
N VAL A 289 25.33 -19.07 -46.17
CA VAL A 289 26.04 -18.58 -47.36
C VAL A 289 26.83 -17.30 -47.07
N ARG A 290 26.26 -16.42 -46.24
CA ARG A 290 26.82 -15.12 -45.93
C ARG A 290 26.40 -14.68 -44.52
N GLU A 291 27.29 -13.91 -43.87
CA GLU A 291 27.01 -13.27 -42.56
C GLU A 291 27.34 -11.76 -42.67
N PHE A 292 26.52 -10.91 -42.04
CA PHE A 292 26.70 -9.45 -42.03
C PHE A 292 25.98 -8.83 -40.82
N PRO A 293 26.35 -7.58 -40.42
CA PRO A 293 25.66 -6.87 -39.34
C PRO A 293 24.29 -6.36 -39.81
N GLY A 294 23.33 -6.29 -38.89
CA GLY A 294 21.98 -5.84 -39.15
C GLY A 294 21.93 -4.41 -39.72
N SER A 295 22.87 -3.55 -39.31
CA SER A 295 22.99 -2.19 -39.85
C SER A 295 23.16 -2.16 -41.37
N SER A 296 23.70 -3.22 -41.98
CA SER A 296 23.81 -3.33 -43.42
C SER A 296 22.46 -3.49 -44.13
N LEU A 297 21.44 -3.95 -43.44
CA LEU A 297 20.09 -4.13 -43.99
C LEU A 297 19.29 -2.84 -44.09
N GLU A 298 19.77 -1.73 -43.51
CA GLU A 298 19.05 -0.45 -43.54
C GLU A 298 18.72 -0.01 -44.98
N TYR A 299 17.47 0.32 -45.22
CA TYR A 299 16.91 0.68 -46.52
C TYR A 299 16.87 -0.42 -47.59
N VAL A 300 17.20 -1.69 -47.26
CA VAL A 300 16.86 -2.83 -48.14
C VAL A 300 15.37 -2.77 -48.41
N SER A 301 14.96 -2.92 -49.66
CA SER A 301 13.57 -2.84 -50.07
C SER A 301 12.93 -4.21 -50.27
N TYR A 302 11.73 -4.37 -49.80
CA TYR A 302 10.92 -5.58 -49.96
C TYR A 302 9.51 -5.27 -50.44
N TYR A 303 8.81 -6.25 -50.92
CA TYR A 303 7.41 -6.12 -51.38
C TYR A 303 6.47 -6.81 -50.38
N ASN A 304 5.49 -6.06 -49.90
CA ASN A 304 4.38 -6.61 -49.11
C ASN A 304 3.17 -6.86 -50.02
N PRO A 305 2.82 -8.13 -50.33
CA PRO A 305 1.74 -8.44 -51.25
C PRO A 305 0.33 -8.14 -50.67
N PHE A 306 0.22 -7.99 -49.35
CA PHE A 306 -1.07 -7.73 -48.70
C PHE A 306 -1.52 -6.28 -48.82
N ASN A 307 -0.62 -5.32 -48.64
CA ASN A 307 -0.91 -3.91 -48.84
C ASN A 307 -0.36 -3.33 -50.16
N LYS A 308 0.20 -4.20 -51.05
CA LYS A 308 0.74 -3.88 -52.39
C LYS A 308 1.77 -2.75 -52.42
N ARG A 309 2.56 -2.62 -51.35
CA ARG A 309 3.55 -1.56 -51.20
C ARG A 309 4.98 -2.08 -51.28
N LYS A 310 5.84 -1.25 -51.83
CA LYS A 310 7.28 -1.39 -51.71
C LYS A 310 7.73 -0.70 -50.44
N LEU A 311 8.26 -1.46 -49.49
CA LEU A 311 8.62 -1.04 -48.14
C LEU A 311 10.10 -1.19 -47.90
N LYS A 312 10.62 -0.63 -46.80
CA LYS A 312 12.03 -0.63 -46.43
C LYS A 312 12.27 -1.30 -45.07
N VAL A 313 13.46 -1.88 -44.94
CA VAL A 313 14.01 -2.27 -43.65
C VAL A 313 14.56 -1.03 -42.95
N ILE A 314 14.30 -0.90 -41.65
CA ILE A 314 14.75 0.18 -40.78
C ILE A 314 15.50 -0.38 -39.57
N ILE A 315 16.29 0.45 -38.87
CA ILE A 315 17.02 0.05 -37.68
C ILE A 315 16.22 0.42 -36.43
N SER A 316 16.16 -0.53 -35.52
CA SER A 316 15.62 -0.30 -34.19
C SER A 316 16.56 -0.84 -33.13
N LYS A 317 16.77 -0.08 -32.06
CA LYS A 317 17.52 -0.55 -30.88
C LYS A 317 16.70 -1.52 -30.00
N THR A 318 15.39 -1.53 -30.18
CA THR A 318 14.42 -2.32 -29.39
C THR A 318 13.92 -3.55 -30.14
N SER A 319 14.44 -3.85 -31.34
CA SER A 319 14.06 -5.05 -32.07
C SER A 319 14.47 -6.27 -31.24
N ALA A 320 13.44 -6.96 -30.73
CA ALA A 320 13.61 -8.01 -29.76
C ALA A 320 14.42 -9.18 -30.30
N ASN A 321 15.11 -9.86 -29.40
CA ASN A 321 15.64 -11.20 -29.61
C ASN A 321 14.48 -12.22 -29.64
N GLU A 322 13.47 -11.96 -30.47
CA GLU A 322 12.28 -12.79 -30.65
C GLU A 322 12.03 -13.12 -32.11
N GLY A 323 11.39 -14.27 -32.35
CA GLY A 323 10.97 -14.71 -33.69
C GLY A 323 12.12 -14.97 -34.64
N THR A 324 12.29 -14.10 -35.61
CA THR A 324 13.29 -14.24 -36.69
C THR A 324 14.31 -13.09 -36.72
N GLY A 325 14.18 -12.12 -35.84
CA GLY A 325 14.96 -10.90 -35.82
C GLY A 325 14.46 -9.82 -36.78
N PHE A 326 13.40 -10.09 -37.57
CA PHE A 326 12.67 -9.10 -38.34
C PHE A 326 11.33 -8.83 -37.66
N GLN A 327 11.11 -7.62 -37.17
CA GLN A 327 9.88 -7.20 -36.54
C GLN A 327 8.99 -6.43 -37.53
N LEU A 328 7.72 -6.84 -37.64
CA LEU A 328 6.72 -6.13 -38.43
C LEU A 328 6.42 -4.78 -37.80
N MET A 329 6.63 -3.68 -38.49
CA MET A 329 6.28 -2.35 -38.05
C MET A 329 4.92 -1.95 -38.61
N ALA A 330 3.92 -1.87 -37.73
CA ALA A 330 2.59 -1.38 -38.06
C ALA A 330 2.29 -0.13 -37.21
N PRO A 331 2.81 1.04 -37.55
CA PRO A 331 2.76 2.26 -36.76
C PRO A 331 1.35 2.81 -36.51
N GLY A 332 0.34 2.32 -37.19
CA GLY A 332 -1.07 2.60 -36.89
C GLY A 332 -1.69 1.68 -35.86
N HIS A 333 -0.97 0.59 -35.49
CA HIS A 333 -1.47 -0.47 -34.63
C HIS A 333 -0.46 -0.88 -33.53
N GLY A 334 0.53 -0.03 -33.23
CA GLY A 334 1.49 -0.24 -32.19
C GLY A 334 2.14 1.08 -31.76
N GLU A 335 2.14 1.38 -30.47
CA GLU A 335 2.75 2.60 -29.94
C GLU A 335 4.27 2.59 -30.14
N VAL A 336 4.92 1.48 -29.83
CA VAL A 336 6.37 1.29 -30.06
C VAL A 336 6.72 1.42 -31.53
N ASP A 337 5.94 0.79 -32.42
CA ASP A 337 6.10 0.86 -33.85
C ASP A 337 6.00 2.29 -34.38
N PHE A 338 5.05 3.07 -33.81
CA PHE A 338 4.86 4.46 -34.17
C PHE A 338 6.11 5.30 -33.89
N TYR A 339 6.68 5.18 -32.67
CA TYR A 339 7.88 5.94 -32.31
C TYR A 339 9.14 5.48 -33.06
N ILE A 340 9.28 4.18 -33.38
CA ILE A 340 10.38 3.66 -34.20
C ILE A 340 10.27 4.16 -35.65
N CYS A 341 9.08 4.24 -36.19
CA CYS A 341 8.84 4.69 -37.59
C CYS A 341 8.94 6.21 -37.77
N LYS A 342 8.68 6.99 -36.71
CA LYS A 342 8.65 8.47 -36.75
C LYS A 342 9.96 9.12 -37.28
N PRO A 343 11.20 8.72 -36.85
CA PRO A 343 12.44 9.25 -37.37
C PRO A 343 12.66 8.99 -38.88
N TYR A 344 11.99 7.96 -39.42
CA TYR A 344 12.05 7.60 -40.84
C TYR A 344 10.97 8.28 -41.69
N ASN A 345 10.16 9.19 -41.09
CA ASN A 345 9.03 9.87 -41.71
C ASN A 345 8.02 8.89 -42.35
N ILE A 346 7.77 7.75 -41.69
CA ILE A 346 6.77 6.76 -42.09
C ILE A 346 5.44 7.15 -41.49
N GLU A 347 4.51 7.66 -42.28
CA GLU A 347 3.17 8.01 -41.84
C GLU A 347 2.34 6.75 -41.58
N PRO A 348 1.68 6.67 -40.42
CA PRO A 348 0.91 5.49 -40.04
C PRO A 348 -0.38 5.38 -40.86
N ILE A 349 -0.80 4.15 -41.12
CA ILE A 349 -2.12 3.83 -41.70
C ILE A 349 -2.96 3.04 -40.72
N CYS A 350 -4.29 3.25 -40.75
CA CYS A 350 -5.23 2.51 -39.94
C CYS A 350 -5.93 1.44 -40.79
N SER A 351 -5.49 0.20 -40.69
CA SER A 351 -6.07 -0.92 -41.46
C SER A 351 -7.35 -1.49 -40.85
N VAL A 352 -7.72 -1.05 -39.59
CA VAL A 352 -8.92 -1.53 -38.88
C VAL A 352 -9.75 -0.32 -38.46
N ASP A 353 -11.07 -0.39 -38.69
CA ASP A 353 -12.01 0.69 -38.30
C ASP A 353 -12.35 0.67 -36.80
N GLU A 354 -13.22 1.54 -36.38
CA GLU A 354 -13.63 1.71 -34.96
C GLU A 354 -14.31 0.48 -34.36
N LYS A 355 -14.88 -0.37 -35.20
CA LYS A 355 -15.63 -1.57 -34.80
C LYS A 355 -14.86 -2.87 -35.03
N GLY A 356 -13.59 -2.81 -35.41
CA GLY A 356 -12.75 -3.98 -35.66
C GLY A 356 -12.85 -4.54 -37.07
N TYR A 357 -13.49 -3.86 -38.01
CA TYR A 357 -13.53 -4.30 -39.40
C TYR A 357 -12.38 -3.70 -40.19
N MET A 358 -11.85 -4.50 -41.14
CA MET A 358 -10.77 -4.08 -42.00
C MET A 358 -11.22 -2.95 -42.94
N THR A 359 -10.40 -1.90 -43.04
CA THR A 359 -10.59 -0.77 -43.94
C THR A 359 -10.24 -1.14 -45.40
N ASN A 360 -10.43 -0.20 -46.31
CA ASN A 360 -10.08 -0.39 -47.73
C ASN A 360 -8.56 -0.64 -47.94
N ASP A 361 -7.71 -0.33 -46.98
CA ASP A 361 -6.29 -0.64 -47.02
C ASP A 361 -6.00 -2.16 -46.98
N ALA A 362 -6.98 -2.96 -46.57
CA ALA A 362 -6.90 -4.42 -46.59
C ALA A 362 -7.37 -5.05 -47.91
N TYR A 363 -7.70 -4.25 -48.90
CA TYR A 363 -8.12 -4.68 -50.24
C TYR A 363 -9.25 -5.76 -50.23
N GLU A 364 -8.94 -7.00 -50.66
CA GLU A 364 -9.90 -8.13 -50.74
C GLU A 364 -10.40 -8.58 -49.37
N PHE A 365 -9.77 -8.13 -48.29
CA PHE A 365 -10.18 -8.44 -46.92
C PHE A 365 -10.98 -7.28 -46.27
N ALA A 366 -11.19 -6.15 -46.99
CA ALA A 366 -11.98 -5.02 -46.50
C ALA A 366 -13.40 -5.47 -46.07
N GLY A 367 -13.86 -4.95 -44.94
CA GLY A 367 -15.17 -5.27 -44.36
C GLY A 367 -15.23 -6.59 -43.58
N LYS A 368 -14.12 -7.36 -43.47
CA LYS A 368 -14.04 -8.55 -42.60
C LYS A 368 -13.54 -8.14 -41.23
N HIS A 369 -13.99 -8.82 -40.18
CA HIS A 369 -13.48 -8.54 -38.83
C HIS A 369 -12.06 -9.06 -38.65
N TYR A 370 -11.19 -8.29 -37.99
CA TYR A 370 -9.75 -8.59 -37.89
C TYR A 370 -9.45 -9.93 -37.20
N LEU A 371 -10.29 -10.39 -36.28
CA LEU A 371 -10.16 -11.67 -35.59
C LEU A 371 -10.39 -12.87 -36.51
N ASP A 372 -11.18 -12.71 -37.58
CA ASP A 372 -11.53 -13.77 -38.52
C ASP A 372 -10.48 -13.98 -39.62
N LEU A 373 -9.41 -13.18 -39.64
CA LEU A 373 -8.47 -13.12 -40.76
C LEU A 373 -7.34 -14.15 -40.71
N THR A 374 -7.03 -14.70 -39.55
CA THR A 374 -5.84 -15.53 -39.35
C THR A 374 -5.76 -16.68 -40.35
N ASP A 375 -6.80 -17.47 -40.49
CA ASP A 375 -6.80 -18.63 -41.41
C ASP A 375 -6.83 -18.20 -42.87
N LEU A 376 -7.52 -17.12 -43.21
CA LEU A 376 -7.56 -16.56 -44.55
C LEU A 376 -6.18 -16.04 -44.98
N ILE A 377 -5.44 -15.39 -44.09
CA ILE A 377 -4.09 -14.91 -44.38
C ILE A 377 -3.13 -16.07 -44.54
N ILE A 378 -3.23 -17.11 -43.68
CA ILE A 378 -2.44 -18.34 -43.81
C ILE A 378 -2.66 -18.99 -45.18
N GLU A 379 -3.91 -19.07 -45.63
CA GLU A 379 -4.23 -19.60 -46.97
C GLU A 379 -3.61 -18.79 -48.10
N LYS A 380 -3.69 -17.48 -48.01
CA LYS A 380 -3.06 -16.57 -49.00
C LYS A 380 -1.56 -16.70 -49.02
N LEU A 381 -0.90 -16.85 -47.87
CA LEU A 381 0.55 -17.08 -47.76
C LEU A 381 0.94 -18.43 -48.36
N LYS A 382 0.12 -19.48 -48.22
CA LYS A 382 0.33 -20.78 -48.90
C LYS A 382 0.27 -20.62 -50.42
N GLN A 383 -0.77 -19.98 -50.96
CA GLN A 383 -0.96 -19.74 -52.36
C GLN A 383 0.19 -18.95 -53.00
N SER A 384 0.76 -17.98 -52.26
CA SER A 384 1.90 -17.18 -52.71
C SER A 384 3.26 -17.84 -52.48
N ASN A 385 3.30 -19.06 -51.98
CA ASN A 385 4.52 -19.78 -51.57
C ASN A 385 5.42 -18.98 -50.56
N SER A 386 4.79 -18.11 -49.82
CA SER A 386 5.49 -17.27 -48.80
C SER A 386 5.36 -17.84 -47.40
N LEU A 387 4.44 -18.77 -47.14
CA LEU A 387 4.30 -19.43 -45.85
C LEU A 387 5.44 -20.41 -45.60
N ILE A 388 6.09 -20.30 -44.44
CA ILE A 388 7.10 -21.27 -44.00
C ILE A 388 6.46 -22.28 -43.07
N LYS A 389 5.87 -21.78 -41.94
CA LYS A 389 5.33 -22.63 -40.90
C LYS A 389 4.23 -21.91 -40.11
N VAL A 390 3.31 -22.70 -39.56
CA VAL A 390 2.37 -22.28 -38.54
C VAL A 390 2.64 -23.12 -37.29
N VAL A 391 2.83 -22.47 -36.18
CA VAL A 391 3.11 -23.09 -34.88
C VAL A 391 2.01 -22.68 -33.91
N ASN A 392 1.37 -23.65 -33.26
CA ASN A 392 0.46 -23.31 -32.16
C ASN A 392 1.27 -22.89 -30.94
N THR A 393 0.93 -21.77 -30.36
CA THR A 393 1.60 -21.17 -29.20
C THR A 393 0.55 -20.64 -28.23
N VAL A 394 1.01 -20.25 -27.05
CA VAL A 394 0.18 -19.55 -26.08
C VAL A 394 0.71 -18.12 -25.95
N SER A 395 -0.18 -17.16 -26.08
CA SER A 395 0.16 -15.75 -26.03
C SER A 395 -0.68 -15.00 -25.03
N LYS A 396 -0.09 -13.98 -24.43
CA LYS A 396 -0.78 -13.05 -23.54
C LYS A 396 -1.66 -12.14 -24.40
N CYS A 397 -2.98 -12.25 -24.26
CA CYS A 397 -3.96 -11.44 -24.97
C CYS A 397 -4.55 -10.37 -24.05
N ALA A 398 -4.53 -9.12 -24.49
CA ALA A 398 -5.16 -8.01 -23.80
C ALA A 398 -6.68 -8.00 -24.11
N ARG A 399 -7.49 -7.87 -23.05
CA ARG A 399 -8.95 -7.83 -23.13
C ARG A 399 -9.51 -6.66 -22.36
N GLU A 400 -10.58 -6.08 -22.86
CA GLU A 400 -11.33 -5.12 -22.09
C GLU A 400 -12.02 -5.86 -20.93
N TRP A 401 -11.79 -5.41 -19.71
CA TRP A 401 -12.11 -6.17 -18.48
C TRP A 401 -13.62 -6.38 -18.26
N THR A 402 -14.52 -5.49 -18.76
CA THR A 402 -15.98 -5.62 -18.58
C THR A 402 -16.64 -6.47 -19.64
N THR A 403 -16.23 -6.35 -20.91
CA THR A 403 -16.78 -7.11 -22.03
C THR A 403 -16.07 -8.43 -22.28
N LYS A 404 -14.84 -8.56 -21.74
CA LYS A 404 -13.91 -9.69 -21.98
C LYS A 404 -13.53 -9.83 -23.48
N GLU A 405 -13.81 -8.82 -24.29
CA GLU A 405 -13.48 -8.81 -25.70
C GLU A 405 -12.03 -8.38 -25.93
N PRO A 406 -11.36 -8.93 -26.96
CA PRO A 406 -10.01 -8.53 -27.31
C PRO A 406 -9.91 -7.05 -27.67
N VAL A 407 -8.82 -6.41 -27.26
CA VAL A 407 -8.50 -5.04 -27.59
C VAL A 407 -7.34 -4.98 -28.55
N LEU A 408 -7.19 -3.86 -29.26
CA LEU A 408 -6.10 -3.63 -30.20
C LEU A 408 -5.58 -2.19 -30.08
N TYR A 409 -4.35 -1.96 -30.55
CA TYR A 409 -3.90 -0.60 -30.78
C TYR A 409 -4.43 -0.09 -32.12
N ARG A 410 -4.97 1.11 -32.12
CA ARG A 410 -5.53 1.78 -33.29
C ARG A 410 -5.13 3.25 -33.28
N ILE A 411 -4.72 3.78 -34.43
CA ILE A 411 -4.46 5.21 -34.55
C ILE A 411 -5.79 6.00 -34.46
N THR A 412 -5.83 6.90 -33.51
CA THR A 412 -7.02 7.73 -33.25
C THR A 412 -6.63 9.19 -33.04
N LYS A 413 -7.56 10.09 -33.35
CA LYS A 413 -7.39 11.53 -33.13
C LYS A 413 -7.82 11.88 -31.71
N GLN A 414 -6.88 12.14 -30.82
CA GLN A 414 -7.09 12.37 -29.39
C GLN A 414 -6.43 13.65 -28.90
N TRP A 415 -6.81 14.11 -27.69
CA TRP A 415 -6.16 15.19 -26.99
C TRP A 415 -5.05 14.65 -26.08
N PHE A 416 -3.87 15.28 -26.14
CA PHE A 416 -2.68 14.87 -25.40
C PHE A 416 -2.10 16.04 -24.62
N ILE A 417 -1.47 15.71 -23.49
CA ILE A 417 -0.50 16.56 -22.81
C ILE A 417 0.89 16.19 -23.32
N ASP A 418 1.67 17.18 -23.78
CA ASP A 418 3.06 17.01 -24.19
C ASP A 418 3.94 16.94 -22.95
N VAL A 419 4.19 15.73 -22.44
CA VAL A 419 4.98 15.48 -21.24
C VAL A 419 6.47 15.72 -21.53
N SER A 420 6.91 15.59 -22.77
CA SER A 420 8.32 15.79 -23.16
C SER A 420 8.85 17.17 -22.75
N LYS A 421 7.98 18.19 -22.73
CA LYS A 421 8.31 19.55 -22.32
C LYS A 421 8.39 19.75 -20.81
N LEU A 422 7.93 18.79 -20.02
CA LEU A 422 7.79 18.88 -18.56
C LEU A 422 8.86 18.07 -17.80
N LYS A 423 9.67 17.24 -18.50
CA LYS A 423 10.61 16.29 -17.88
C LYS A 423 11.55 16.94 -16.86
N ASP A 424 12.15 18.06 -17.21
CA ASP A 424 13.11 18.76 -16.32
C ASP A 424 12.42 19.31 -15.07
N GLN A 425 11.20 19.85 -15.23
CA GLN A 425 10.42 20.34 -14.10
C GLN A 425 9.93 19.20 -13.20
N MET A 426 9.46 18.11 -13.78
CA MET A 426 9.10 16.91 -13.04
C MET A 426 10.28 16.37 -12.22
N LYS A 427 11.48 16.28 -12.81
CA LYS A 427 12.70 15.86 -12.11
C LYS A 427 13.07 16.80 -10.97
N LYS A 428 12.85 18.11 -11.13
CA LYS A 428 13.08 19.07 -10.05
C LYS A 428 12.14 18.81 -8.89
N ILE A 429 10.84 18.64 -9.14
CA ILE A 429 9.82 18.36 -8.10
C ILE A 429 10.16 17.09 -7.32
N VAL A 430 10.43 15.97 -8.00
CA VAL A 430 10.70 14.68 -7.32
C VAL A 430 11.99 14.69 -6.51
N LYS A 431 12.96 15.52 -6.88
CA LYS A 431 14.22 15.69 -6.14
C LYS A 431 14.03 16.37 -4.77
N GLU A 432 13.01 17.18 -4.61
CA GLU A 432 12.69 17.89 -3.38
C GLU A 432 11.95 17.02 -2.36
N ILE A 433 11.50 15.83 -2.76
CA ILE A 433 10.73 14.89 -1.93
C ILE A 433 11.68 13.88 -1.28
N ASN A 434 11.46 13.60 0.01
CA ASN A 434 12.13 12.52 0.72
C ASN A 434 11.40 11.18 0.45
N TRP A 435 12.06 10.26 -0.26
CA TRP A 435 11.47 9.01 -0.71
C TRP A 435 11.75 7.84 0.23
N LEU A 436 10.73 7.09 0.53
CA LEU A 436 10.81 5.84 1.28
C LEU A 436 9.96 4.74 0.59
N PRO A 437 10.54 3.62 0.16
CA PRO A 437 11.98 3.32 0.08
C PRO A 437 12.68 4.05 -1.09
N GLN A 438 14.01 4.07 -1.08
CA GLN A 438 14.82 4.79 -2.08
C GLN A 438 14.55 4.37 -3.52
N TRP A 439 14.26 3.08 -3.78
CA TRP A 439 13.97 2.60 -5.13
C TRP A 439 12.77 3.32 -5.80
N ALA A 440 11.87 3.90 -5.01
CA ALA A 440 10.74 4.65 -5.56
C ALA A 440 11.23 5.90 -6.30
N TYR A 441 12.25 6.59 -5.78
CA TYR A 441 12.90 7.70 -6.48
C TYR A 441 13.51 7.28 -7.82
N ASP A 442 14.28 6.17 -7.81
CA ASP A 442 14.94 5.70 -9.03
C ASP A 442 13.93 5.32 -10.12
N ASN A 443 12.82 4.68 -9.71
CA ASN A 443 11.76 4.29 -10.62
C ASN A 443 10.99 5.48 -11.18
N ILE A 444 10.67 6.52 -10.36
CA ILE A 444 9.94 7.69 -10.87
C ILE A 444 10.80 8.47 -11.87
N VAL A 445 12.10 8.58 -11.65
CA VAL A 445 13.02 9.22 -12.61
C VAL A 445 13.02 8.48 -13.94
N LYS A 446 13.05 7.13 -13.91
CA LYS A 446 12.97 6.32 -15.12
C LYS A 446 11.65 6.52 -15.87
N ILE A 447 10.52 6.54 -15.16
CA ILE A 447 9.20 6.80 -15.75
C ILE A 447 9.16 8.16 -16.42
N ILE A 448 9.71 9.21 -15.78
CA ILE A 448 9.80 10.55 -16.36
C ILE A 448 10.60 10.53 -17.67
N ASP A 449 11.72 9.80 -17.70
CA ASP A 449 12.57 9.73 -18.90
C ASP A 449 11.87 9.02 -20.07
N GLU A 450 11.07 8.02 -19.80
CA GLU A 450 10.38 7.22 -20.81
C GLU A 450 9.05 7.84 -21.28
N LYS A 451 8.40 8.68 -20.46
CA LYS A 451 7.08 9.26 -20.76
C LYS A 451 7.19 10.42 -21.75
N GLU A 452 6.52 10.31 -22.90
CA GLU A 452 6.53 11.36 -23.93
C GLU A 452 5.22 12.17 -23.94
N ASP A 453 4.11 11.49 -23.83
CA ASP A 453 2.77 12.08 -23.93
C ASP A 453 1.80 11.42 -22.97
N TRP A 454 0.70 12.11 -22.69
CA TRP A 454 -0.42 11.56 -21.94
C TRP A 454 -1.74 11.84 -22.66
N CYS A 455 -2.44 10.82 -23.10
CA CYS A 455 -3.76 10.90 -23.71
C CYS A 455 -4.83 11.18 -22.65
N ILE A 456 -5.51 12.33 -22.74
CA ILE A 456 -6.49 12.80 -21.75
C ILE A 456 -7.94 12.70 -22.19
N SER A 457 -8.23 12.30 -23.43
CA SER A 457 -9.60 12.19 -23.95
C SER A 457 -10.09 10.74 -23.98
N ARG A 458 -11.37 10.54 -23.65
CA ARG A 458 -12.08 9.24 -23.65
C ARG A 458 -13.48 9.42 -24.23
N GLN A 459 -13.99 8.37 -24.89
CA GLN A 459 -15.30 8.34 -25.54
C GLN A 459 -16.33 7.64 -24.64
N HIS A 460 -16.79 8.33 -23.61
CA HIS A 460 -17.89 7.94 -22.73
C HIS A 460 -18.63 9.17 -22.23
N TYR A 461 -19.80 8.99 -21.62
CA TYR A 461 -20.67 10.10 -21.22
C TYR A 461 -20.62 10.39 -19.71
N TRP A 462 -20.12 9.44 -18.92
CA TRP A 462 -19.95 9.63 -17.49
C TRP A 462 -18.54 10.10 -17.19
N GLY A 463 -18.39 11.35 -16.85
CA GLY A 463 -17.13 12.04 -16.60
C GLY A 463 -17.29 13.54 -16.73
N THR A 464 -16.21 14.28 -16.49
CA THR A 464 -16.15 15.71 -16.80
C THR A 464 -15.87 15.87 -18.29
N PRO A 465 -16.74 16.54 -19.07
CA PRO A 465 -16.54 16.70 -20.51
C PRO A 465 -15.35 17.62 -20.81
N ILE A 466 -14.61 17.30 -21.88
CA ILE A 466 -13.60 18.18 -22.46
C ILE A 466 -14.34 19.19 -23.36
N PRO A 467 -14.31 20.52 -23.05
CA PRO A 467 -15.10 21.50 -23.78
C PRO A 467 -14.45 21.89 -25.12
N ALA A 468 -14.26 20.90 -25.98
CA ALA A 468 -13.82 21.07 -27.35
C ALA A 468 -15.01 21.29 -28.29
N VAL A 469 -14.84 22.10 -29.31
CA VAL A 469 -15.84 22.37 -30.31
C VAL A 469 -15.35 22.06 -31.72
N LEU A 470 -16.24 21.57 -32.56
CA LEU A 470 -15.98 21.42 -33.99
C LEU A 470 -16.30 22.76 -34.70
N CYS A 471 -15.32 23.25 -35.47
CA CYS A 471 -15.46 24.50 -36.26
C CYS A 471 -16.05 24.23 -37.65
N GLU A 472 -16.47 25.29 -38.32
CA GLU A 472 -17.03 25.23 -39.68
C GLU A 472 -16.03 24.68 -40.74
N ASP A 473 -14.74 24.85 -40.54
CA ASP A 473 -13.69 24.29 -41.39
C ASP A 473 -13.44 22.79 -41.17
N GLY A 474 -14.20 22.16 -40.29
CA GLY A 474 -14.07 20.73 -39.92
C GLY A 474 -12.95 20.43 -38.91
N SER A 475 -12.27 21.44 -38.39
CA SER A 475 -11.25 21.28 -37.37
C SER A 475 -11.82 21.32 -35.97
N ASP A 476 -11.25 20.55 -35.04
CA ASP A 476 -11.57 20.65 -33.62
C ASP A 476 -10.80 21.81 -32.98
N LEU A 477 -11.46 22.54 -32.12
CA LEU A 477 -10.88 23.67 -31.37
C LEU A 477 -11.03 23.45 -29.86
N LEU A 478 -9.95 23.58 -29.12
CA LEU A 478 -9.93 23.62 -27.67
C LEU A 478 -9.26 24.95 -27.26
N ASP A 479 -10.07 25.91 -26.86
CA ASP A 479 -9.66 27.30 -26.58
C ASP A 479 -9.77 27.60 -25.08
N ALA A 480 -8.72 28.16 -24.48
CA ALA A 480 -8.66 28.43 -23.05
C ALA A 480 -9.75 29.39 -22.55
N ASN A 481 -10.22 30.32 -23.38
CA ASN A 481 -11.26 31.26 -22.98
C ASN A 481 -12.66 30.60 -22.98
N ILE A 482 -12.90 29.70 -23.94
CA ILE A 482 -14.09 28.83 -23.91
C ILE A 482 -14.07 27.97 -22.65
N VAL A 483 -12.94 27.33 -22.37
CA VAL A 483 -12.77 26.45 -21.21
C VAL A 483 -12.99 27.18 -19.88
N ASP A 484 -12.45 28.38 -19.70
CA ASP A 484 -12.69 29.20 -18.50
C ASP A 484 -14.14 29.64 -18.34
N ASN A 485 -14.80 30.02 -19.44
CA ASN A 485 -16.20 30.38 -19.39
C ASN A 485 -17.09 29.21 -18.97
N ILE A 486 -16.79 28.01 -19.49
CA ILE A 486 -17.51 26.78 -19.12
C ILE A 486 -17.19 26.37 -17.68
N ALA A 487 -15.96 26.59 -17.20
CA ALA A 487 -15.61 26.38 -15.81
C ALA A 487 -16.48 27.20 -14.84
N ASN A 488 -16.75 28.45 -15.18
CA ASN A 488 -17.66 29.31 -14.38
C ASN A 488 -19.11 28.78 -14.41
N ILE A 489 -19.56 28.29 -15.54
CA ILE A 489 -20.89 27.69 -15.67
C ILE A 489 -20.95 26.39 -14.85
N PHE A 490 -19.91 25.58 -14.85
CA PHE A 490 -19.84 24.34 -14.03
C PHE A 490 -19.83 24.63 -12.53
N ASP A 491 -19.16 25.70 -12.11
CA ASP A 491 -19.17 26.15 -10.71
C ASP A 491 -20.62 26.46 -10.21
N GLU A 492 -21.43 27.03 -11.08
CA GLU A 492 -22.82 27.37 -10.74
C GLU A 492 -23.78 26.19 -10.91
N LYS A 493 -23.75 25.54 -12.10
CA LYS A 493 -24.78 24.61 -12.58
C LYS A 493 -24.33 23.13 -12.64
N GLY A 494 -23.04 22.86 -12.52
CA GLY A 494 -22.45 21.52 -12.70
C GLY A 494 -22.24 21.13 -14.16
N SER A 495 -21.51 20.02 -14.38
CA SER A 495 -21.07 19.57 -15.71
C SER A 495 -22.21 19.09 -16.64
N ASN A 496 -23.40 18.80 -16.11
CA ASN A 496 -24.57 18.48 -16.93
C ASN A 496 -24.96 19.63 -17.87
N SER A 497 -24.59 20.89 -17.54
CA SER A 497 -24.80 22.05 -18.41
C SER A 497 -24.12 21.93 -19.78
N TRP A 498 -23.05 21.13 -19.90
CA TRP A 498 -22.44 20.84 -21.22
C TRP A 498 -23.41 20.11 -22.15
N TYR A 499 -24.21 19.21 -21.62
CA TYR A 499 -25.17 18.41 -22.40
C TYR A 499 -26.53 19.11 -22.57
N ASP A 500 -26.97 19.82 -21.56
CA ASP A 500 -28.30 20.44 -21.49
C ASP A 500 -28.39 21.80 -22.23
N LEU A 501 -27.37 22.68 -22.07
CA LEU A 501 -27.42 24.02 -22.65
C LEU A 501 -27.02 24.03 -24.13
N PRO A 502 -27.61 24.88 -24.97
CA PRO A 502 -27.15 25.09 -26.35
C PRO A 502 -25.75 25.71 -26.36
N ILE A 503 -24.96 25.43 -27.41
CA ILE A 503 -23.55 25.88 -27.52
C ILE A 503 -23.42 27.41 -27.40
N SER A 504 -24.40 28.18 -27.90
CA SER A 504 -24.43 29.65 -27.80
C SER A 504 -24.39 30.17 -26.37
N ASN A 505 -24.89 29.40 -25.39
CA ASN A 505 -24.90 29.76 -23.98
C ASN A 505 -23.63 29.34 -23.25
N LEU A 506 -22.79 28.56 -23.92
CA LEU A 506 -21.53 28.03 -23.38
C LEU A 506 -20.31 28.81 -23.87
N LEU A 507 -20.43 29.51 -24.96
CA LEU A 507 -19.38 30.37 -25.50
C LEU A 507 -19.29 31.70 -24.72
N PRO A 508 -18.09 32.29 -24.61
CA PRO A 508 -17.95 33.68 -24.13
C PRO A 508 -18.74 34.64 -24.98
N GLN A 509 -19.16 35.75 -24.36
CA GLN A 509 -19.89 36.81 -25.10
C GLN A 509 -19.02 37.30 -26.28
N ASP A 510 -19.65 37.45 -27.45
CA ASP A 510 -19.00 37.91 -28.68
C ASP A 510 -17.77 37.10 -29.13
N TYR A 511 -17.74 35.78 -28.77
CA TYR A 511 -16.65 34.91 -29.15
C TYR A 511 -16.53 34.73 -30.65
N TYR A 512 -15.34 35.00 -31.19
CA TYR A 512 -15.00 34.83 -32.58
C TYR A 512 -13.75 34.00 -32.78
N ASN A 513 -13.76 33.10 -33.76
CA ASN A 513 -12.61 32.38 -34.25
C ASN A 513 -12.63 32.26 -35.77
N HIS A 514 -11.52 32.53 -36.44
CA HIS A 514 -11.42 32.52 -37.90
C HIS A 514 -11.77 31.17 -38.55
N ARG A 515 -11.71 30.05 -37.79
CA ARG A 515 -12.12 28.72 -38.24
C ARG A 515 -13.63 28.53 -38.29
N SER A 516 -14.39 29.44 -37.67
CA SER A 516 -15.86 29.48 -37.71
C SER A 516 -16.32 30.92 -37.98
N PRO A 517 -16.16 31.40 -39.21
CA PRO A 517 -16.43 32.79 -39.57
C PRO A 517 -17.88 33.20 -39.42
N ASN A 518 -18.83 32.27 -39.44
CA ASN A 518 -20.25 32.51 -39.20
C ASN A 518 -20.68 32.21 -37.76
N GLY A 519 -19.73 31.94 -36.86
CA GLY A 519 -20.01 31.69 -35.45
C GLY A 519 -20.70 30.34 -35.15
N ARG A 520 -20.63 29.39 -36.09
CA ARG A 520 -21.24 28.06 -35.91
C ARG A 520 -20.21 27.09 -35.29
N TYR A 521 -20.62 26.49 -34.20
CA TYR A 521 -19.80 25.49 -33.48
C TYR A 521 -20.71 24.33 -33.09
N GLU A 522 -20.10 23.11 -33.07
CA GLU A 522 -20.75 21.91 -32.56
C GLU A 522 -19.95 21.37 -31.37
N LYS A 523 -20.64 20.85 -30.32
CA LYS A 523 -19.99 20.27 -29.14
C LYS A 523 -19.35 18.94 -29.48
N LYS A 524 -18.14 18.73 -28.99
CA LYS A 524 -17.52 17.39 -28.91
C LYS A 524 -17.92 16.71 -27.61
N MET A 525 -18.01 15.40 -27.61
CA MET A 525 -18.60 14.66 -26.48
C MET A 525 -17.56 13.86 -25.69
N ASP A 526 -16.26 14.06 -25.95
CA ASP A 526 -15.21 13.41 -25.21
C ASP A 526 -15.19 13.88 -23.76
N CYS A 527 -14.88 12.95 -22.83
CA CYS A 527 -14.64 13.24 -21.42
C CYS A 527 -13.16 13.13 -21.10
N PHE A 528 -12.76 13.64 -19.92
CA PHE A 528 -11.43 13.40 -19.41
C PHE A 528 -11.18 11.93 -19.07
N GLU A 529 -9.95 11.52 -19.21
CA GLU A 529 -9.40 10.30 -18.67
C GLU A 529 -9.39 10.36 -17.14
N VAL A 530 -9.71 9.26 -16.48
CA VAL A 530 -9.90 9.15 -15.01
C VAL A 530 -8.68 9.64 -14.22
N LEU A 531 -7.46 9.38 -14.71
CA LEU A 531 -6.24 9.85 -14.03
C LEU A 531 -6.06 11.37 -14.14
N PHE A 532 -6.69 12.05 -15.11
CA PHE A 532 -6.75 13.51 -15.13
C PHE A 532 -7.63 14.04 -13.98
N ASP A 533 -8.76 13.38 -13.73
CA ASP A 533 -9.63 13.70 -12.61
C ASP A 533 -8.90 13.59 -11.28
N THR A 534 -8.23 12.47 -11.06
CA THR A 534 -7.50 12.22 -9.80
C THR A 534 -6.20 13.02 -9.70
N GLY A 535 -5.55 13.31 -10.83
CA GLY A 535 -4.28 14.05 -10.90
C GLY A 535 -4.36 15.50 -10.40
N ILE A 536 -5.53 16.11 -10.47
CA ILE A 536 -5.75 17.48 -9.95
C ILE A 536 -6.15 17.51 -8.47
N SER A 537 -6.29 16.36 -7.82
CA SER A 537 -6.85 16.27 -6.47
C SER A 537 -6.08 17.10 -5.43
N TYR A 538 -4.78 17.30 -5.60
CA TYR A 538 -3.98 18.13 -4.71
C TYR A 538 -4.42 19.61 -4.73
N LEU A 539 -4.97 20.12 -5.85
CA LEU A 539 -5.44 21.49 -5.96
C LEU A 539 -6.67 21.76 -5.09
N ALA A 540 -7.46 20.74 -4.77
CA ALA A 540 -8.58 20.86 -3.84
C ALA A 540 -8.12 21.21 -2.40
N TYR A 541 -6.87 20.92 -2.07
CA TYR A 541 -6.26 21.18 -0.76
C TYR A 541 -5.39 22.43 -0.75
N THR A 542 -4.82 22.84 -1.89
CA THR A 542 -3.92 24.00 -1.97
C THR A 542 -4.65 25.34 -2.02
N SER A 543 -5.98 25.38 -2.11
CA SER A 543 -6.76 26.61 -2.00
C SER A 543 -6.66 27.29 -0.63
N THR A 544 -6.17 26.57 0.37
CA THR A 544 -5.71 27.13 1.64
C THR A 544 -4.17 27.18 1.62
N ASN A 545 -3.57 28.36 1.53
CA ASN A 545 -2.11 28.62 1.46
C ASN A 545 -1.27 28.03 2.61
N GLU A 546 -1.73 27.01 3.32
CA GLU A 546 -1.18 26.52 4.58
C GLU A 546 -0.61 25.08 4.52
N LEU A 547 -0.58 24.43 3.33
CA LEU A 547 -0.21 23.02 3.24
C LEU A 547 1.22 22.83 2.75
N THR A 548 2.19 23.00 3.66
CA THR A 548 3.63 22.88 3.35
C THR A 548 4.27 21.55 3.76
N ASN A 549 3.61 20.71 4.55
CA ASN A 549 4.16 19.44 5.06
C ASN A 549 3.27 18.27 4.66
N GLY A 550 3.16 18.02 3.35
CA GLY A 550 2.36 16.93 2.81
C GLY A 550 3.10 15.59 2.81
N LEU A 551 2.38 14.53 3.18
CA LEU A 551 2.81 13.16 3.02
C LEU A 551 1.99 12.49 1.91
N PHE A 552 2.68 11.96 0.90
CA PHE A 552 2.16 10.95 -0.02
C PHE A 552 2.41 9.57 0.59
N TYR A 553 1.34 8.80 0.86
CA TYR A 553 1.45 7.45 1.44
C TYR A 553 0.54 6.50 0.67
N GLU A 554 1.10 5.70 -0.26
CA GLU A 554 0.28 4.89 -1.17
C GLU A 554 0.93 3.55 -1.52
N SER A 555 0.10 2.68 -2.12
CA SER A 555 0.58 1.45 -2.73
C SER A 555 1.39 1.72 -4.00
N ILE A 556 2.20 0.75 -4.37
CA ILE A 556 2.99 0.79 -5.62
C ILE A 556 2.11 1.01 -6.87
N GLU A 557 0.86 0.52 -6.88
CA GLU A 557 -0.08 0.73 -7.99
C GLU A 557 -0.44 2.20 -8.15
N GLN A 558 -0.75 2.88 -7.03
CA GLN A 558 -1.10 4.29 -7.05
C GLN A 558 0.11 5.19 -7.29
N PHE A 559 1.30 4.72 -6.93
CA PHE A 559 2.55 5.37 -7.27
C PHE A 559 2.75 5.45 -8.79
N TYR A 560 2.54 4.36 -9.51
CA TYR A 560 2.72 4.35 -10.98
C TYR A 560 1.62 5.12 -11.74
N ASN A 561 0.42 5.17 -11.21
CA ASN A 561 -0.72 5.77 -11.90
C ASN A 561 -0.99 7.20 -11.40
N TRP A 562 -1.51 7.32 -10.20
CA TRP A 562 -1.97 8.60 -9.66
C TRP A 562 -0.85 9.60 -9.39
N PHE A 563 0.28 9.17 -8.77
CA PHE A 563 1.38 10.08 -8.50
C PHE A 563 1.96 10.66 -9.80
N VAL A 564 2.11 9.84 -10.85
CA VAL A 564 2.64 10.28 -12.16
C VAL A 564 1.69 11.30 -12.80
N SER A 565 0.37 11.05 -12.80
CA SER A 565 -0.60 11.99 -13.36
C SER A 565 -0.59 13.33 -12.59
N MET A 566 -0.55 13.27 -11.27
CA MET A 566 -0.46 14.45 -10.41
C MET A 566 0.86 15.22 -10.63
N LEU A 567 1.98 14.53 -10.78
CA LEU A 567 3.29 15.13 -11.06
C LEU A 567 3.31 15.86 -12.41
N ILE A 568 2.68 15.30 -13.45
CA ILE A 568 2.52 15.95 -14.75
C ILE A 568 1.71 17.24 -14.61
N ILE A 569 0.60 17.21 -13.86
CA ILE A 569 -0.23 18.38 -13.61
C ILE A 569 0.54 19.45 -12.81
N MET A 570 1.20 19.05 -11.72
CA MET A 570 2.01 19.99 -10.90
C MET A 570 3.06 20.70 -11.75
N ALA A 571 3.84 19.95 -12.52
CA ALA A 571 4.85 20.53 -13.42
C ALA A 571 4.23 21.39 -14.52
N GLY A 572 3.03 21.02 -14.99
CA GLY A 572 2.31 21.72 -16.06
C GLY A 572 1.58 23.00 -15.62
N VAL A 573 1.26 23.18 -14.34
CA VAL A 573 0.36 24.28 -13.91
C VAL A 573 1.07 25.28 -13.00
N ASP A 574 1.59 24.85 -11.86
CA ASP A 574 1.95 25.77 -10.76
C ASP A 574 3.40 25.63 -10.28
N ASP A 575 4.15 24.64 -10.73
CA ASP A 575 5.50 24.30 -10.25
C ASP A 575 5.59 24.07 -8.71
N THR A 576 4.45 23.84 -8.05
CA THR A 576 4.37 23.69 -6.60
C THR A 576 4.43 22.21 -6.22
N ASN A 577 5.22 21.92 -5.19
CA ASN A 577 5.29 20.59 -4.60
C ASN A 577 4.64 20.61 -3.21
N PRO A 578 3.47 19.97 -3.01
CA PRO A 578 2.82 19.92 -1.71
C PRO A 578 3.45 18.87 -0.78
N PHE A 579 4.39 18.01 -1.27
CA PHE A 579 4.90 16.87 -0.53
C PHE A 579 6.31 17.09 0.00
N THR A 580 6.49 16.82 1.27
CA THR A 580 7.82 16.72 1.92
C THR A 580 8.31 15.26 1.89
N TYR A 581 7.41 14.31 2.01
CA TYR A 581 7.70 12.88 2.05
C TYR A 581 6.80 12.11 1.09
N ALA A 582 7.36 11.06 0.48
CA ALA A 582 6.62 10.06 -0.28
C ALA A 582 6.98 8.67 0.21
N VAL A 583 5.99 7.96 0.71
CA VAL A 583 6.13 6.57 1.18
C VAL A 583 5.33 5.66 0.26
N VAL A 584 6.00 4.65 -0.29
CA VAL A 584 5.39 3.69 -1.22
C VAL A 584 5.44 2.29 -0.60
N HIS A 585 4.27 1.73 -0.31
CA HIS A 585 4.17 0.37 0.21
C HIS A 585 3.87 -0.64 -0.90
N ASN A 586 4.21 -1.91 -0.66
CA ASN A 586 4.00 -3.00 -1.59
C ASN A 586 2.52 -3.41 -1.72
N HIS A 587 2.25 -4.31 -2.68
CA HIS A 587 0.93 -4.89 -2.88
C HIS A 587 0.43 -5.62 -1.63
N VAL A 588 -0.89 -5.59 -1.43
CA VAL A 588 -1.58 -6.35 -0.40
C VAL A 588 -2.12 -7.64 -1.01
N PHE A 589 -1.69 -8.76 -0.46
CA PHE A 589 -2.21 -10.07 -0.83
C PHE A 589 -3.07 -10.64 0.30
N SER A 590 -4.14 -11.36 -0.07
CA SER A 590 -5.01 -12.02 0.90
C SER A 590 -5.37 -13.40 0.42
N LYS A 591 -5.19 -14.40 1.29
CA LYS A 591 -5.63 -15.79 1.05
C LYS A 591 -6.30 -16.32 2.30
N LYS A 592 -7.39 -17.09 2.13
CA LYS A 592 -8.11 -17.69 3.25
C LYS A 592 -7.26 -18.76 3.96
N GLN A 593 -6.50 -19.53 3.18
CA GLN A 593 -5.46 -20.46 3.64
C GLN A 593 -4.33 -20.49 2.61
N LYS A 594 -3.14 -20.97 2.99
CA LYS A 594 -2.00 -21.09 2.06
C LYS A 594 -2.31 -21.93 0.80
N THR A 595 -3.28 -22.83 0.88
CA THR A 595 -3.71 -23.75 -0.19
C THR A 595 -5.05 -23.36 -0.84
N ASP A 596 -5.75 -22.35 -0.32
CA ASP A 596 -7.05 -21.89 -0.80
C ASP A 596 -6.87 -20.59 -1.60
N GLU A 597 -7.34 -20.57 -2.85
CA GLU A 597 -7.29 -19.40 -3.73
C GLU A 597 -8.41 -18.39 -3.40
N SER A 598 -9.36 -18.73 -2.51
CA SER A 598 -10.41 -17.80 -2.11
C SER A 598 -9.83 -16.61 -1.31
N GLN A 599 -10.24 -15.40 -1.69
CA GLN A 599 -9.85 -14.19 -1.00
C GLN A 599 -10.59 -14.04 0.34
N LEU A 600 -9.89 -13.48 1.34
CA LEU A 600 -10.53 -13.04 2.58
C LEU A 600 -11.42 -11.82 2.31
N VAL A 601 -12.64 -11.86 2.80
CA VAL A 601 -13.59 -10.74 2.74
C VAL A 601 -13.46 -9.92 4.02
N LEU A 602 -13.35 -8.60 3.89
CA LEU A 602 -13.14 -7.69 5.02
C LEU A 602 -14.20 -7.86 6.12
N ASP A 603 -15.46 -7.94 5.74
CA ASP A 603 -16.57 -8.08 6.71
C ASP A 603 -16.44 -9.35 7.55
N ASN A 604 -15.98 -10.45 6.97
CA ASN A 604 -15.73 -11.68 7.73
C ASN A 604 -14.63 -11.49 8.76
N ILE A 605 -13.55 -10.80 8.39
CA ILE A 605 -12.45 -10.47 9.32
C ILE A 605 -12.97 -9.61 10.47
N LEU A 606 -13.76 -8.59 10.18
CA LEU A 606 -14.28 -7.67 11.19
C LEU A 606 -15.31 -8.33 12.12
N ASN A 607 -16.09 -9.26 11.61
CA ASN A 607 -17.08 -10.00 12.40
C ASN A 607 -16.44 -11.09 13.28
N GLU A 608 -15.31 -11.67 12.85
CA GLU A 608 -14.63 -12.73 13.62
C GLU A 608 -13.61 -12.16 14.60
N TYR A 609 -12.75 -11.24 14.13
CA TYR A 609 -11.59 -10.72 14.89
C TYR A 609 -11.79 -9.30 15.42
N GLY A 610 -12.61 -8.48 14.76
CA GLY A 610 -12.73 -7.05 15.02
C GLY A 610 -11.71 -6.20 14.29
N ALA A 611 -11.92 -4.88 14.31
CA ALA A 611 -11.09 -3.90 13.63
C ALA A 611 -9.70 -3.76 14.28
N ASP A 612 -9.60 -3.78 15.62
CA ASP A 612 -8.32 -3.59 16.31
C ASP A 612 -7.33 -4.73 16.03
N ILE A 613 -7.79 -5.99 15.95
CA ILE A 613 -6.92 -7.12 15.59
C ILE A 613 -6.48 -7.00 14.12
N PHE A 614 -7.38 -6.62 13.21
CA PHE A 614 -7.05 -6.37 11.81
C PHE A 614 -6.01 -5.25 11.68
N ARG A 615 -6.19 -4.12 12.35
CA ARG A 615 -5.25 -2.99 12.36
C ARG A 615 -3.89 -3.40 12.90
N PHE A 616 -3.86 -4.15 13.99
CA PHE A 616 -2.64 -4.65 14.62
C PHE A 616 -1.93 -5.70 13.75
N CYS A 617 -2.69 -6.55 13.05
CA CYS A 617 -2.17 -7.50 12.06
C CYS A 617 -1.41 -6.79 10.93
N ILE A 618 -2.01 -5.73 10.35
CA ILE A 618 -1.39 -4.94 9.29
C ILE A 618 0.00 -4.46 9.72
N THR A 619 0.12 -3.90 10.92
CA THR A 619 1.41 -3.37 11.41
C THR A 619 2.46 -4.46 11.57
N GLY A 620 2.07 -5.68 11.93
CA GLY A 620 2.98 -6.81 12.11
C GLY A 620 3.54 -7.44 10.82
N VAL A 621 2.91 -7.16 9.65
CA VAL A 621 3.32 -7.75 8.36
C VAL A 621 4.03 -6.77 7.41
N LEU A 622 4.06 -5.47 7.73
CA LEU A 622 4.62 -4.42 6.85
C LEU A 622 6.09 -4.60 6.49
N GLY A 623 6.93 -5.05 7.42
CA GLY A 623 8.39 -5.16 7.22
C GLY A 623 8.85 -6.36 6.38
N LYS A 624 7.96 -7.15 5.79
CA LYS A 624 8.28 -8.45 5.16
C LYS A 624 8.24 -8.45 3.62
N GLY A 625 8.27 -7.30 2.98
CA GLY A 625 8.12 -7.17 1.53
C GLY A 625 6.64 -7.05 1.14
N SER A 626 5.97 -8.07 0.64
CA SER A 626 4.53 -8.07 0.40
C SER A 626 3.73 -8.03 1.70
N ILE A 627 2.57 -7.38 1.68
CA ILE A 627 1.64 -7.36 2.81
C ILE A 627 0.70 -8.57 2.68
N ASP A 628 1.07 -9.67 3.33
CA ASP A 628 0.31 -10.92 3.25
C ASP A 628 -0.62 -11.06 4.47
N ILE A 629 -1.92 -10.86 4.27
CA ILE A 629 -2.96 -11.07 5.29
C ILE A 629 -3.60 -12.44 5.05
N THR A 630 -3.34 -13.37 5.97
CA THR A 630 -3.91 -14.72 5.95
C THR A 630 -4.63 -15.01 7.25
N ASP A 631 -5.51 -16.01 7.24
CA ASP A 631 -6.23 -16.44 8.44
C ASP A 631 -5.26 -16.89 9.55
N ASP A 632 -4.16 -17.55 9.20
CA ASP A 632 -3.13 -17.95 10.18
C ASP A 632 -2.44 -16.75 10.84
N VAL A 633 -2.16 -15.69 10.07
CA VAL A 633 -1.55 -14.46 10.59
C VAL A 633 -2.53 -13.72 11.50
N LEU A 634 -3.82 -13.69 11.14
CA LEU A 634 -4.87 -13.11 11.99
C LEU A 634 -5.01 -13.86 13.32
N LYS A 635 -4.98 -15.20 13.30
CA LYS A 635 -5.01 -16.04 14.51
C LYS A 635 -3.80 -15.80 15.40
N GLN A 636 -2.60 -15.77 14.83
CA GLN A 636 -1.37 -15.45 15.57
C GLN A 636 -1.43 -14.07 16.19
N THR A 637 -1.92 -13.08 15.45
CA THR A 637 -2.10 -11.71 15.97
C THR A 637 -3.14 -11.67 17.11
N ALA A 638 -4.22 -12.41 16.99
CA ALA A 638 -5.23 -12.53 18.05
C ALA A 638 -4.66 -13.15 19.33
N ASP A 639 -3.74 -14.10 19.23
CA ASP A 639 -3.04 -14.67 20.40
C ASP A 639 -2.11 -13.65 21.06
N VAL A 640 -1.36 -12.86 20.27
CA VAL A 640 -0.54 -11.76 20.79
C VAL A 640 -1.41 -10.71 21.47
N TYR A 641 -2.47 -10.29 20.81
CA TYR A 641 -3.46 -9.36 21.35
C TYR A 641 -4.00 -9.83 22.70
N ARG A 642 -4.36 -11.12 22.82
CA ARG A 642 -4.85 -11.72 24.07
C ARG A 642 -3.82 -11.63 25.21
N LYS A 643 -2.53 -11.81 24.92
CA LYS A 643 -1.46 -11.64 25.90
C LYS A 643 -1.37 -10.19 26.38
N ILE A 644 -1.39 -9.23 25.47
CA ILE A 644 -1.40 -7.79 25.79
C ILE A 644 -2.60 -7.46 26.68
N ARG A 645 -3.80 -7.87 26.26
CA ARG A 645 -5.04 -7.63 27.01
C ARG A 645 -5.01 -8.21 28.43
N ASN A 646 -4.55 -9.44 28.58
CA ASN A 646 -4.41 -10.09 29.87
C ASN A 646 -3.43 -9.34 30.79
N THR A 647 -2.32 -8.85 30.26
CA THR A 647 -1.35 -8.02 30.98
C THR A 647 -2.00 -6.71 31.44
N CYS A 648 -2.72 -6.02 30.57
CA CYS A 648 -3.46 -4.79 30.91
C CYS A 648 -4.51 -5.06 32.00
N ARG A 649 -5.26 -6.16 31.88
CA ARG A 649 -6.25 -6.57 32.90
C ARG A 649 -5.61 -6.83 34.26
N TYR A 650 -4.46 -7.50 34.28
CA TYR A 650 -3.71 -7.75 35.52
C TYR A 650 -3.27 -6.43 36.16
N ILE A 651 -2.76 -5.50 35.39
CA ILE A 651 -2.32 -4.20 35.88
C ILE A 651 -3.51 -3.41 36.45
N LEU A 652 -4.58 -3.27 35.66
CA LEU A 652 -5.79 -2.55 36.09
C LEU A 652 -6.40 -3.11 37.37
N GLY A 653 -6.37 -4.44 37.51
CA GLY A 653 -6.88 -5.10 38.72
C GLY A 653 -6.04 -4.79 39.97
N ASN A 654 -4.75 -4.58 39.84
CA ASN A 654 -3.86 -4.23 40.92
C ASN A 654 -3.81 -2.71 41.21
N LEU A 655 -4.48 -1.91 40.40
CA LEU A 655 -4.63 -0.46 40.58
C LEU A 655 -5.99 -0.05 41.12
N ASP A 656 -6.89 -1.00 41.50
CA ASP A 656 -8.25 -0.69 41.98
C ASP A 656 -8.24 0.25 43.19
N ASP A 657 -7.30 0.11 44.09
CA ASP A 657 -7.13 0.88 45.29
C ASP A 657 -6.04 1.95 45.25
N PHE A 658 -5.56 2.29 44.05
CA PHE A 658 -4.50 3.28 43.82
C PHE A 658 -5.11 4.62 43.44
N ASP A 659 -4.74 5.69 44.16
CA ASP A 659 -5.01 7.07 43.79
C ASP A 659 -3.74 7.74 43.34
N GLN A 660 -3.66 8.10 42.06
CA GLN A 660 -2.51 8.73 41.46
C GLN A 660 -2.01 9.96 42.21
N LYS A 661 -2.89 10.77 42.76
CA LYS A 661 -2.55 12.02 43.42
C LYS A 661 -1.93 11.81 44.82
N ILE A 662 -2.35 10.75 45.51
CA ILE A 662 -1.99 10.51 46.92
C ILE A 662 -0.90 9.44 47.01
N ASP A 663 -1.00 8.39 46.20
CA ASP A 663 -0.26 7.14 46.34
C ASP A 663 0.97 7.06 45.43
N SER A 664 1.14 8.02 44.49
CA SER A 664 2.33 8.03 43.58
C SER A 664 3.62 8.29 44.35
N VAL A 665 4.64 7.54 44.02
CA VAL A 665 5.99 7.63 44.61
C VAL A 665 6.94 8.28 43.62
N ASP A 666 7.65 9.31 44.08
CA ASP A 666 8.66 9.98 43.24
C ASP A 666 9.78 9.02 42.82
N TYR A 667 10.31 9.19 41.60
CA TYR A 667 11.34 8.34 41.02
C TYR A 667 12.52 8.08 41.95
N ASN A 668 13.06 9.11 42.59
CA ASN A 668 14.21 8.99 43.48
C ASN A 668 13.91 8.21 44.77
N SER A 669 12.63 8.06 45.13
CA SER A 669 12.15 7.29 46.28
C SER A 669 11.73 5.87 45.91
N LEU A 670 11.69 5.55 44.60
CA LEU A 670 11.42 4.18 44.14
C LEU A 670 12.59 3.26 44.48
N PRO A 671 12.33 2.01 44.88
CA PRO A 671 13.35 0.98 44.95
C PRO A 671 14.02 0.75 43.56
N GLU A 672 15.21 0.15 43.56
CA GLU A 672 16.04 0.02 42.34
C GLU A 672 15.37 -0.77 41.20
N LEU A 673 14.60 -1.80 41.49
CA LEU A 673 13.86 -2.56 40.52
C LEU A 673 12.78 -1.72 39.81
N GLU A 674 12.07 -0.91 40.57
CA GLU A 674 11.04 0.02 40.08
C GLU A 674 11.66 1.14 39.22
N GLN A 675 12.82 1.68 39.63
CA GLN A 675 13.59 2.63 38.81
C GLN A 675 14.02 1.99 37.48
N TYR A 676 14.50 0.74 37.51
CA TYR A 676 14.84 -0.01 36.30
C TYR A 676 13.64 -0.12 35.34
N MET A 677 12.47 -0.47 35.84
CA MET A 677 11.27 -0.61 35.01
C MET A 677 10.81 0.72 34.40
N ILE A 678 10.92 1.84 35.14
CA ILE A 678 10.64 3.19 34.57
C ILE A 678 11.66 3.52 33.46
N ASN A 679 12.92 3.18 33.62
CA ASN A 679 13.93 3.42 32.58
C ASN A 679 13.68 2.54 31.33
N LEU A 680 13.27 1.29 31.50
CA LEU A 680 12.87 0.44 30.38
C LEU A 680 11.63 0.96 29.66
N LEU A 681 10.68 1.51 30.40
CA LEU A 681 9.50 2.15 29.81
C LEU A 681 9.89 3.38 28.99
N ASN A 682 10.87 4.17 29.46
CA ASN A 682 11.42 5.29 28.69
C ASN A 682 12.11 4.83 27.39
N SER A 683 12.85 3.71 27.44
CA SER A 683 13.44 3.12 26.21
C SER A 683 12.33 2.69 25.23
N LEU A 684 11.25 2.05 25.69
CA LEU A 684 10.11 1.72 24.86
C LEU A 684 9.47 2.96 24.22
N ILE A 685 9.31 4.05 24.99
CA ILE A 685 8.77 5.31 24.46
C ILE A 685 9.65 5.83 23.33
N GLU A 686 10.96 5.87 23.53
CA GLU A 686 11.93 6.35 22.55
C GLU A 686 11.89 5.50 21.27
N ASP A 687 12.00 4.19 21.41
CA ASP A 687 11.95 3.24 20.28
C ASP A 687 10.64 3.34 19.48
N ALA A 688 9.51 3.39 20.19
CA ALA A 688 8.20 3.46 19.56
C ALA A 688 7.97 4.80 18.84
N LEU A 689 8.37 5.94 19.45
CA LEU A 689 8.22 7.26 18.83
C LEU A 689 9.13 7.40 17.61
N ASN A 690 10.38 6.92 17.68
CA ASN A 690 11.28 6.92 16.53
C ASN A 690 10.73 6.07 15.38
N ALA A 691 10.17 4.89 15.67
CA ALA A 691 9.56 4.02 14.66
C ALA A 691 8.30 4.65 14.04
N TYR A 692 7.47 5.34 14.82
CA TYR A 692 6.33 6.11 14.30
C TYR A 692 6.76 7.23 13.36
N GLU A 693 7.77 8.03 13.75
CA GLU A 693 8.30 9.12 12.90
C GLU A 693 8.91 8.60 11.60
N ALA A 694 9.54 7.43 11.64
CA ALA A 694 10.09 6.76 10.47
C ALA A 694 9.02 6.05 9.60
N ASN A 695 7.75 6.03 10.01
CA ASN A 695 6.67 5.22 9.41
C ASN A 695 6.96 3.70 9.42
N GLU A 696 7.76 3.22 10.35
CA GLU A 696 8.12 1.81 10.57
C GLU A 696 7.17 1.17 11.59
N PHE A 697 5.90 0.95 11.24
CA PHE A 697 4.88 0.48 12.20
C PHE A 697 5.13 -0.95 12.69
N ASP A 698 5.83 -1.78 11.93
CA ASP A 698 6.32 -3.08 12.38
C ASP A 698 7.38 -2.95 13.48
N GLY A 699 8.16 -1.87 13.49
CA GLY A 699 9.05 -1.49 14.58
C GLY A 699 8.28 -1.22 15.87
N VAL A 700 7.19 -0.43 15.78
CA VAL A 700 6.29 -0.17 16.93
C VAL A 700 5.67 -1.47 17.44
N TYR A 701 5.17 -2.31 16.52
CA TYR A 701 4.57 -3.61 16.84
C TYR A 701 5.57 -4.49 17.62
N ARG A 702 6.79 -4.66 17.12
CA ARG A 702 7.83 -5.48 17.76
C ARG A 702 8.25 -4.93 19.12
N ALA A 703 8.44 -3.61 19.25
CA ALA A 703 8.84 -2.98 20.49
C ALA A 703 7.80 -3.21 21.60
N ILE A 704 6.51 -3.02 21.29
CA ILE A 704 5.41 -3.24 22.24
C ILE A 704 5.35 -4.70 22.68
N ILE A 705 5.42 -5.64 21.74
CA ILE A 705 5.31 -7.08 22.05
C ILE A 705 6.50 -7.54 22.90
N GLU A 706 7.72 -7.16 22.52
CA GLU A 706 8.92 -7.50 23.30
C GLU A 706 8.82 -6.97 24.71
N TYR A 707 8.45 -5.70 24.87
CA TYR A 707 8.31 -5.09 26.19
C TYR A 707 7.21 -5.76 27.02
N VAL A 708 6.01 -5.89 26.52
CA VAL A 708 4.86 -6.44 27.26
C VAL A 708 5.07 -7.91 27.59
N SER A 709 5.58 -8.71 26.66
CA SER A 709 5.74 -10.16 26.87
C SER A 709 6.93 -10.49 27.76
N ASN A 710 8.11 -9.93 27.45
CA ASN A 710 9.37 -10.38 28.04
C ASN A 710 9.83 -9.53 29.24
N ARG A 711 9.61 -8.20 29.19
CA ARG A 711 10.06 -7.31 30.26
C ARG A 711 9.01 -7.15 31.33
N LEU A 712 7.78 -6.85 30.93
CA LEU A 712 6.69 -6.55 31.85
C LEU A 712 6.07 -7.85 32.40
N SER A 713 5.49 -8.68 31.54
CA SER A 713 4.71 -9.86 31.96
C SER A 713 5.58 -10.99 32.52
N ALA A 714 6.59 -11.44 31.76
CA ALA A 714 7.40 -12.60 32.16
C ALA A 714 8.41 -12.30 33.28
N PHE A 715 8.81 -11.05 33.42
CA PHE A 715 9.80 -10.67 34.44
C PHE A 715 9.14 -9.87 35.58
N TYR A 716 8.80 -8.59 35.34
CA TYR A 716 8.43 -7.67 36.42
C TYR A 716 7.17 -8.11 37.16
N LEU A 717 6.07 -8.36 36.42
CA LEU A 717 4.80 -8.76 37.06
C LEU A 717 4.92 -10.07 37.80
N ASP A 718 5.80 -10.96 37.37
CA ASP A 718 6.05 -12.21 38.08
C ASP A 718 6.79 -11.99 39.41
N VAL A 719 7.78 -11.10 39.41
CA VAL A 719 8.58 -10.76 40.60
C VAL A 719 7.75 -10.03 41.66
N VAL A 720 6.93 -9.07 41.25
CA VAL A 720 6.21 -8.16 42.20
C VAL A 720 4.90 -8.73 42.72
N LYS A 721 4.47 -9.92 42.29
CA LYS A 721 3.21 -10.56 42.78
C LYS A 721 3.13 -10.64 44.30
N ASP A 722 4.23 -11.04 44.95
CA ASP A 722 4.26 -11.16 46.41
C ASP A 722 4.07 -9.79 47.08
N VAL A 723 4.72 -8.75 46.54
CA VAL A 723 4.53 -7.36 47.05
C VAL A 723 3.10 -6.89 46.90
N LEU A 724 2.52 -7.08 45.72
CA LEU A 724 1.13 -6.62 45.45
C LEU A 724 0.09 -7.28 46.33
N TYR A 725 0.27 -8.58 46.66
CA TYR A 725 -0.77 -9.36 47.35
C TYR A 725 -0.54 -9.49 48.85
N MET A 726 0.73 -9.47 49.31
CA MET A 726 1.08 -9.85 50.67
C MET A 726 1.56 -8.68 51.53
N GLU A 727 1.97 -7.54 50.92
CA GLU A 727 2.35 -6.34 51.70
C GLU A 727 1.13 -5.61 52.22
N ASP A 728 1.40 -4.71 53.22
CA ASP A 728 0.36 -3.78 53.68
C ASP A 728 -0.13 -2.87 52.55
N LYS A 729 -1.41 -2.58 52.53
CA LYS A 729 -2.08 -1.82 51.51
C LYS A 729 -1.38 -0.49 51.23
N ASN A 730 -0.90 0.21 52.24
CA ASN A 730 -0.29 1.53 52.16
C ASN A 730 1.25 1.50 52.27
N SER A 731 1.87 0.31 52.22
CA SER A 731 3.34 0.21 52.30
C SER A 731 4.00 0.91 51.12
N LEU A 732 5.16 1.53 51.36
CA LEU A 732 5.97 2.17 50.31
C LEU A 732 6.30 1.18 49.23
N ALA A 733 6.64 -0.06 49.55
CA ALA A 733 6.95 -1.10 48.55
C ALA A 733 5.79 -1.36 47.61
N ARG A 734 4.56 -1.50 48.13
CA ARG A 734 3.39 -1.75 47.29
C ARG A 734 3.00 -0.51 46.45
N ARG A 735 3.03 0.69 47.07
CA ARG A 735 2.75 1.95 46.35
C ARG A 735 3.79 2.24 45.27
N SER A 736 5.08 1.89 45.47
CA SER A 736 6.11 1.97 44.43
C SER A 736 5.79 1.08 43.22
N VAL A 737 5.42 -0.19 43.46
CA VAL A 737 5.00 -1.11 42.39
C VAL A 737 3.77 -0.56 41.67
N GLN A 738 2.73 -0.10 42.42
CA GLN A 738 1.52 0.46 41.79
C GLN A 738 1.82 1.72 40.96
N THR A 739 2.74 2.56 41.38
CA THR A 739 3.20 3.71 40.61
C THR A 739 3.77 3.26 39.26
N VAL A 740 4.65 2.26 39.28
CA VAL A 740 5.21 1.70 38.03
C VAL A 740 4.13 1.08 37.14
N LEU A 741 3.16 0.38 37.74
CA LEU A 741 2.04 -0.21 37.00
C LEU A 741 1.16 0.87 36.35
N PHE A 742 0.91 1.97 37.08
CA PHE A 742 0.14 3.11 36.56
C PHE A 742 0.85 3.77 35.36
N GLU A 743 2.14 4.08 35.50
CA GLU A 743 2.92 4.66 34.41
C GLU A 743 2.96 3.73 33.19
N ASN A 744 3.10 2.42 33.40
CA ASN A 744 3.07 1.42 32.33
C ASN A 744 1.73 1.38 31.60
N ILE A 745 0.60 1.24 32.30
CA ILE A 745 -0.70 1.08 31.62
C ILE A 745 -1.09 2.34 30.87
N TYR A 746 -0.82 3.52 31.44
CA TYR A 746 -1.15 4.79 30.81
C TYR A 746 -0.25 5.07 29.61
N THR A 747 1.03 4.74 29.67
CA THR A 747 1.98 4.86 28.54
C THR A 747 1.64 3.89 27.42
N LEU A 748 1.44 2.61 27.74
CA LEU A 748 1.08 1.60 26.75
C LEU A 748 -0.23 1.95 26.05
N ALA A 749 -1.26 2.41 26.77
CA ALA A 749 -2.52 2.83 26.17
C ALA A 749 -2.32 3.95 25.15
N ARG A 750 -1.45 4.93 25.44
CA ARG A 750 -1.13 6.04 24.52
C ARG A 750 -0.31 5.59 23.31
N LEU A 751 0.72 4.77 23.52
CA LEU A 751 1.57 4.25 22.42
C LEU A 751 0.78 3.34 21.47
N MET A 752 -0.16 2.54 21.98
CA MET A 752 -0.96 1.64 21.17
C MET A 752 -2.20 2.30 20.54
N ALA A 753 -2.61 3.50 20.99
CA ALA A 753 -3.84 4.14 20.55
C ALA A 753 -3.95 4.34 19.01
N PRO A 754 -2.90 4.68 18.27
CA PRO A 754 -2.98 4.73 16.80
C PRO A 754 -3.21 3.35 16.16
N LEU A 755 -2.69 2.27 16.75
CA LEU A 755 -2.77 0.91 16.21
C LEU A 755 -4.11 0.24 16.56
N MET A 756 -4.50 0.29 17.84
CA MET A 756 -5.67 -0.39 18.40
C MET A 756 -6.54 0.60 19.19
N PRO A 757 -7.16 1.58 18.51
CA PRO A 757 -7.82 2.71 19.18
C PRO A 757 -8.98 2.30 20.09
N HIS A 758 -9.77 1.30 19.73
CA HIS A 758 -10.92 0.86 20.53
C HIS A 758 -10.49 0.18 21.83
N THR A 759 -9.49 -0.70 21.73
CA THR A 759 -8.90 -1.38 22.91
C THR A 759 -8.26 -0.37 23.86
N CYS A 760 -7.55 0.63 23.31
CA CYS A 760 -6.93 1.67 24.12
C CYS A 760 -7.96 2.60 24.77
N GLU A 761 -9.06 2.86 24.10
CA GLU A 761 -10.20 3.57 24.70
C GLU A 761 -10.79 2.78 25.88
N GLU A 762 -10.98 1.47 25.71
CA GLU A 762 -11.46 0.59 26.79
C GLU A 762 -10.49 0.59 27.98
N ILE A 763 -9.18 0.38 27.74
CA ILE A 763 -8.15 0.43 28.78
C ILE A 763 -8.20 1.79 29.49
N TYR A 764 -8.18 2.87 28.73
CA TYR A 764 -8.19 4.22 29.27
C TYR A 764 -9.46 4.49 30.11
N SER A 765 -10.62 3.97 29.70
CA SER A 765 -11.87 4.14 30.46
C SER A 765 -11.75 3.58 31.87
N HIS A 766 -10.97 2.53 32.09
CA HIS A 766 -10.75 1.88 33.39
C HIS A 766 -9.58 2.46 34.23
N ILE A 767 -8.75 3.34 33.64
CA ILE A 767 -7.70 4.03 34.42
C ILE A 767 -8.34 5.12 35.30
N LYS A 768 -8.11 5.05 36.58
CA LYS A 768 -8.53 6.07 37.55
C LYS A 768 -7.45 7.15 37.62
N MET A 769 -7.73 8.36 37.16
CA MET A 769 -6.78 9.47 37.16
C MET A 769 -7.47 10.84 37.31
N VAL A 770 -6.73 11.81 37.83
CA VAL A 770 -7.17 13.20 37.96
C VAL A 770 -7.14 13.90 36.61
N ASN A 771 -8.11 14.78 36.33
CA ASN A 771 -8.24 15.53 35.07
C ASN A 771 -8.29 14.64 33.81
N LYS A 772 -8.88 13.47 33.93
CA LYS A 772 -9.07 12.52 32.85
C LYS A 772 -9.80 13.16 31.66
N LYS A 773 -9.24 13.02 30.46
CA LYS A 773 -9.90 13.48 29.21
C LYS A 773 -11.04 12.52 28.84
N ASP A 774 -11.95 12.97 27.98
CA ASP A 774 -13.09 12.15 27.54
C ASP A 774 -12.70 10.98 26.62
N SER A 775 -11.49 11.02 26.04
CA SER A 775 -10.95 9.98 25.19
C SER A 775 -9.43 9.95 25.29
N ILE A 776 -8.84 8.78 25.10
CA ILE A 776 -7.37 8.60 25.00
C ILE A 776 -6.80 9.42 23.84
N LEU A 777 -7.53 9.59 22.75
CA LEU A 777 -7.13 10.35 21.57
C LEU A 777 -7.00 11.86 21.82
N LEU A 778 -7.58 12.38 22.91
CA LEU A 778 -7.40 13.76 23.34
C LEU A 778 -6.14 13.96 24.18
N THR A 779 -5.47 12.88 24.56
CA THR A 779 -4.18 12.95 25.26
C THR A 779 -3.02 13.16 24.30
N ASP A 780 -1.85 13.50 24.82
CA ASP A 780 -0.63 13.58 24.02
C ASP A 780 0.15 12.27 24.08
N MET A 781 1.01 12.00 23.10
CA MET A 781 1.97 10.89 23.17
C MET A 781 2.86 11.02 24.41
N PRO A 782 3.32 9.90 25.00
CA PRO A 782 4.20 9.95 26.16
C PRO A 782 5.52 10.62 25.82
N ILE A 783 6.15 11.22 26.81
CA ILE A 783 7.44 11.91 26.68
C ILE A 783 8.49 11.12 27.47
N VAL A 784 9.70 11.00 26.93
CA VAL A 784 10.82 10.37 27.62
C VAL A 784 11.27 11.22 28.78
N SER A 785 11.23 10.64 29.98
CA SER A 785 11.79 11.26 31.18
C SER A 785 13.28 10.87 31.33
N LYS A 786 14.16 11.85 31.44
CA LYS A 786 15.60 11.64 31.57
C LYS A 786 16.01 11.53 33.03
N TYR A 787 16.66 10.44 33.41
CA TYR A 787 17.22 10.21 34.73
C TYR A 787 18.74 9.99 34.63
N ALA A 788 19.50 10.44 35.63
CA ALA A 788 20.96 10.44 35.59
C ALA A 788 21.57 9.03 35.59
N ASN A 789 20.91 8.07 36.22
CA ASN A 789 21.37 6.69 36.40
C ASN A 789 20.84 5.67 35.36
N THR A 790 20.19 6.14 34.29
CA THR A 790 19.50 5.28 33.32
C THR A 790 20.42 4.19 32.74
N SER A 791 21.58 4.57 32.18
CA SER A 791 22.47 3.59 31.52
C SER A 791 23.08 2.59 32.49
N GLU A 792 23.40 3.05 33.69
CA GLU A 792 23.96 2.20 34.74
C GLU A 792 22.97 1.14 35.20
N ILE A 793 21.74 1.55 35.54
CA ILE A 793 20.67 0.66 35.97
C ILE A 793 20.29 -0.34 34.86
N ILE A 794 20.09 0.09 33.63
CA ILE A 794 19.74 -0.79 32.52
C ILE A 794 20.83 -1.84 32.29
N GLY A 795 22.10 -1.42 32.22
CA GLY A 795 23.20 -2.33 32.01
C GLY A 795 23.30 -3.38 33.13
N LYS A 796 23.17 -2.96 34.37
CA LYS A 796 23.19 -3.80 35.57
C LYS A 796 22.08 -4.88 35.55
N TYR A 797 20.88 -4.54 35.20
CA TYR A 797 19.75 -5.48 35.15
C TYR A 797 19.73 -6.38 33.91
N ILE A 798 20.34 -5.97 32.79
CA ILE A 798 20.56 -6.85 31.64
C ILE A 798 21.44 -8.04 32.08
N GLU A 799 22.58 -7.77 32.71
CA GLU A 799 23.47 -8.82 33.19
C GLU A 799 22.81 -9.69 34.30
N LEU A 800 21.99 -9.09 35.19
CA LEU A 800 21.26 -9.85 36.21
C LEU A 800 20.23 -10.82 35.57
N ARG A 801 19.61 -10.46 34.47
CA ARG A 801 18.68 -11.36 33.77
C ARG A 801 19.36 -12.62 33.27
N ASP A 802 20.55 -12.52 32.72
CA ASP A 802 21.30 -13.69 32.26
C ASP A 802 21.59 -14.66 33.45
N VAL A 803 21.98 -14.10 34.60
CA VAL A 803 22.16 -14.88 35.84
C VAL A 803 20.84 -15.49 36.32
N ARG A 804 19.75 -14.73 36.26
CA ARG A 804 18.41 -15.23 36.62
C ARG A 804 17.97 -16.37 35.70
N ASP A 805 18.23 -16.27 34.42
CA ASP A 805 17.85 -17.31 33.46
C ASP A 805 18.60 -18.62 33.72
N ASP A 806 19.86 -18.56 34.10
CA ASP A 806 20.65 -19.74 34.53
C ASP A 806 20.12 -20.34 35.83
N ILE A 807 19.79 -19.49 36.82
CA ILE A 807 19.16 -19.96 38.07
C ILE A 807 17.79 -20.61 37.78
N MET A 808 16.96 -20.03 36.89
CA MET A 808 15.68 -20.63 36.54
C MET A 808 15.86 -22.00 35.85
N LYS A 809 16.85 -22.16 34.96
CA LYS A 809 17.20 -23.47 34.39
C LYS A 809 17.62 -24.50 35.47
N ALA A 810 18.48 -24.07 36.41
CA ALA A 810 18.89 -24.92 37.53
C ALA A 810 17.68 -25.33 38.40
N LEU A 811 16.78 -24.41 38.71
CA LEU A 811 15.55 -24.71 39.45
C LEU A 811 14.65 -25.68 38.70
N GLU A 812 14.54 -25.57 37.38
CA GLU A 812 13.78 -26.52 36.57
C GLU A 812 14.39 -27.89 36.56
N MET A 813 15.72 -27.99 36.44
CA MET A 813 16.44 -29.26 36.55
C MET A 813 16.22 -29.92 37.93
N ALA A 814 16.25 -29.13 39.01
CA ALA A 814 15.98 -29.60 40.36
C ALA A 814 14.53 -30.08 40.55
N ARG A 815 13.53 -29.41 39.92
CA ARG A 815 12.13 -29.86 39.89
C ARG A 815 11.98 -31.18 39.15
N ASN A 816 12.63 -31.34 38.01
CA ASN A 816 12.61 -32.57 37.23
C ASN A 816 13.25 -33.73 37.97
N LYS A 817 14.33 -33.44 38.74
CA LYS A 817 14.97 -34.41 39.67
C LYS A 817 14.17 -34.66 40.97
N LYS A 818 13.04 -33.93 41.16
CA LYS A 818 12.19 -33.93 42.36
C LYS A 818 12.93 -33.51 43.65
N THR A 819 14.00 -32.76 43.55
CA THR A 819 14.72 -32.19 44.69
C THR A 819 13.91 -31.11 45.38
N ILE A 820 13.12 -30.35 44.62
CA ILE A 820 12.22 -29.32 45.07
C ILE A 820 10.84 -29.49 44.42
N GLY A 821 9.78 -29.04 45.09
CA GLY A 821 8.44 -28.94 44.51
C GLY A 821 8.16 -27.55 43.90
N ARG A 822 8.57 -26.50 44.58
CA ARG A 822 8.39 -25.11 44.18
C ARG A 822 9.69 -24.32 44.33
N SER A 823 9.83 -23.24 43.56
CA SER A 823 10.99 -22.36 43.61
C SER A 823 11.13 -21.68 44.98
N GLU A 824 10.03 -21.34 45.63
CA GLU A 824 9.97 -20.71 46.95
C GLU A 824 10.45 -21.64 48.11
N GLU A 825 10.69 -22.92 47.84
CA GLU A 825 11.27 -23.90 48.77
C GLU A 825 12.77 -24.08 48.52
N ALA A 826 13.32 -23.45 47.50
CA ALA A 826 14.71 -23.66 47.11
C ALA A 826 15.67 -22.73 47.83
N VAL A 827 16.80 -23.27 48.24
CA VAL A 827 18.02 -22.52 48.57
C VAL A 827 18.97 -22.63 47.38
N VAL A 828 19.25 -21.52 46.75
CA VAL A 828 20.17 -21.41 45.62
C VAL A 828 21.54 -21.06 46.15
N LYS A 829 22.55 -21.96 45.92
CA LYS A 829 23.93 -21.66 46.17
C LYS A 829 24.61 -21.42 44.82
N ILE A 830 25.22 -20.26 44.68
CA ILE A 830 25.97 -19.91 43.46
C ILE A 830 27.42 -19.57 43.78
N CYS A 831 28.33 -20.21 43.03
CA CYS A 831 29.73 -19.83 42.95
C CYS A 831 29.95 -19.12 41.61
N PRO A 832 29.70 -17.77 41.54
CA PRO A 832 29.77 -17.03 40.31
C PRO A 832 31.20 -16.76 39.86
N ASN A 833 31.36 -16.42 38.56
CA ASN A 833 32.63 -15.91 38.07
C ASN A 833 32.93 -14.51 38.67
N GLU A 834 34.19 -14.03 38.55
CA GLU A 834 34.63 -12.77 39.18
C GLU A 834 33.82 -11.53 38.77
N LYS A 835 33.34 -11.50 37.54
CA LYS A 835 32.50 -10.42 37.02
C LYS A 835 31.11 -10.44 37.67
N ILE A 836 30.50 -11.60 37.72
CA ILE A 836 29.14 -11.80 38.23
C ILE A 836 29.08 -11.60 39.75
N ILE A 837 30.08 -11.92 40.49
CA ILE A 837 30.09 -11.70 41.95
C ILE A 837 30.02 -10.21 42.28
N LYS A 838 30.81 -9.37 41.59
CA LYS A 838 30.78 -7.92 41.74
C LYS A 838 29.39 -7.34 41.40
N LEU A 839 28.80 -7.89 40.32
CA LEU A 839 27.45 -7.54 39.92
C LEU A 839 26.44 -7.85 41.03
N LEU A 840 26.38 -9.07 41.51
CA LEU A 840 25.39 -9.51 42.51
C LEU A 840 25.46 -8.69 43.82
N TYR A 841 26.68 -8.38 44.29
CA TYR A 841 26.90 -7.55 45.50
C TYR A 841 26.56 -6.05 45.27
N SER A 842 26.47 -5.60 44.05
CA SER A 842 26.11 -4.20 43.71
C SER A 842 24.64 -3.90 43.89
N PHE A 843 23.74 -4.90 43.98
CA PHE A 843 22.31 -4.70 44.10
C PHE A 843 21.90 -4.30 45.53
N LYS A 844 21.09 -3.24 45.62
CA LYS A 844 20.39 -2.85 46.84
C LYS A 844 19.11 -3.63 47.07
N THR A 845 18.56 -4.22 46.01
CA THR A 845 17.32 -4.99 46.02
C THR A 845 17.63 -6.39 46.59
N ASP A 846 16.68 -6.96 47.31
CA ASP A 846 16.74 -8.36 47.78
C ASP A 846 16.62 -9.32 46.57
N LEU A 847 17.76 -9.86 46.13
CA LEU A 847 17.86 -10.74 44.98
C LEU A 847 17.03 -12.04 45.13
N ARG A 848 16.77 -12.49 46.39
CA ARG A 848 15.90 -13.66 46.62
C ARG A 848 14.52 -13.46 46.07
N LYS A 849 13.99 -12.23 46.18
CA LYS A 849 12.69 -11.86 45.61
C LYS A 849 12.70 -11.88 44.08
N ILE A 850 13.80 -11.43 43.47
CA ILE A 850 13.95 -11.43 42.01
C ILE A 850 14.09 -12.87 41.48
N MET A 851 14.81 -13.74 42.20
CA MET A 851 14.98 -15.16 41.87
C MET A 851 13.81 -16.03 42.32
N LYS A 852 12.91 -15.50 43.19
CA LYS A 852 11.75 -16.21 43.76
C LYS A 852 12.16 -17.49 44.52
N VAL A 853 13.15 -17.39 45.37
CA VAL A 853 13.71 -18.52 46.12
C VAL A 853 13.62 -18.24 47.64
N ALA A 854 13.72 -19.30 48.45
CA ALA A 854 13.74 -19.19 49.90
C ALA A 854 15.01 -18.46 50.38
N ASP A 855 16.17 -18.82 49.80
CA ASP A 855 17.42 -18.14 50.07
C ASP A 855 18.38 -18.19 48.87
N LEU A 856 19.28 -17.20 48.79
CA LEU A 856 20.32 -17.11 47.78
C LEU A 856 21.67 -16.89 48.46
N ILE A 857 22.51 -17.89 48.39
CA ILE A 857 23.85 -17.90 48.98
C ILE A 857 24.88 -17.72 47.88
N ILE A 858 25.57 -16.57 47.91
CA ILE A 858 26.65 -16.24 47.00
C ILE A 858 27.97 -16.62 47.70
N THR A 859 28.74 -17.50 47.13
CA THR A 859 30.01 -18.02 47.74
C THR A 859 31.13 -18.05 46.70
N LEU A 860 32.37 -17.95 47.17
CA LEU A 860 33.58 -18.17 46.36
C LEU A 860 33.98 -19.64 46.31
N ASP A 861 33.47 -20.45 47.24
CA ASP A 861 33.77 -21.87 47.29
C ASP A 861 32.91 -22.65 46.28
N LYS A 862 33.47 -23.70 45.69
CA LYS A 862 32.72 -24.62 44.81
C LYS A 862 31.50 -25.18 45.54
N VAL A 863 30.41 -25.26 44.84
CA VAL A 863 29.11 -25.69 45.43
C VAL A 863 28.71 -27.11 45.01
N ASP A 864 29.51 -27.79 44.19
CA ASP A 864 29.24 -29.13 43.62
C ASP A 864 27.86 -29.14 42.92
N GLY A 865 27.62 -28.16 42.04
CA GLY A 865 26.39 -27.96 41.30
C GLY A 865 26.56 -28.14 39.79
N ASP A 866 25.53 -27.79 39.06
CA ASP A 866 25.54 -27.73 37.58
C ASP A 866 26.27 -26.46 37.12
N ILE A 867 27.04 -26.54 36.01
CA ILE A 867 27.84 -25.42 35.48
C ILE A 867 27.02 -24.64 34.45
N PHE A 868 26.92 -23.33 34.62
CA PHE A 868 26.29 -22.37 33.76
C PHE A 868 27.24 -21.22 33.40
N ASP A 869 26.83 -20.36 32.45
CA ASP A 869 27.64 -19.20 32.05
C ASP A 869 27.88 -18.21 33.21
N SER A 870 26.93 -18.09 34.12
CA SER A 870 27.03 -17.25 35.32
C SER A 870 27.87 -17.83 36.43
N GLY A 871 28.19 -19.13 36.40
CA GLY A 871 28.96 -19.85 37.41
C GLY A 871 28.38 -21.24 37.73
N GLU A 872 28.86 -21.83 38.82
CA GLU A 872 28.38 -23.11 39.31
C GLU A 872 27.17 -22.90 40.24
N ILE A 873 26.05 -23.58 39.95
CA ILE A 873 24.79 -23.41 40.68
C ILE A 873 24.32 -24.74 41.24
N ARG A 874 24.06 -24.74 42.55
CA ARG A 874 23.45 -25.87 43.27
C ARG A 874 22.11 -25.46 43.89
N ILE A 875 21.14 -26.37 43.75
CA ILE A 875 19.81 -26.19 44.33
C ILE A 875 19.60 -27.19 45.47
N ASP A 876 19.39 -26.67 46.66
CA ASP A 876 19.04 -27.45 47.85
C ASP A 876 17.60 -27.11 48.27
N ILE A 877 16.94 -28.00 49.03
CA ILE A 877 15.67 -27.74 49.69
C ILE A 877 15.88 -26.91 50.96
N SER A 878 14.99 -25.95 51.22
CA SER A 878 15.05 -25.15 52.44
C SER A 878 14.61 -26.00 53.64
N ASP A 879 15.34 -25.88 54.74
CA ASP A 879 14.97 -26.44 56.05
C ASP A 879 13.99 -25.53 56.87
N GLY A 880 13.61 -24.40 56.29
CA GLY A 880 12.75 -23.42 56.88
C GLY A 880 11.29 -23.88 57.02
N VAL A 881 10.54 -23.15 57.83
CA VAL A 881 9.09 -23.37 58.05
C VAL A 881 8.30 -22.54 57.04
N VAL A 882 7.28 -23.13 56.44
CA VAL A 882 6.41 -22.42 55.47
C VAL A 882 5.42 -21.51 56.21
N CYS A 883 5.42 -20.22 55.89
CA CYS A 883 4.44 -19.27 56.44
C CYS A 883 3.04 -19.56 55.86
N ASP A 884 2.02 -19.67 56.79
CA ASP A 884 0.63 -20.00 56.42
C ASP A 884 -0.04 -18.95 55.50
N ARG A 885 0.43 -17.68 55.54
CA ARG A 885 -0.16 -16.59 54.72
C ARG A 885 0.59 -16.40 53.38
N CYS A 886 1.90 -16.11 53.37
CA CYS A 886 2.63 -15.82 52.14
C CYS A 886 3.23 -17.06 51.48
N ARG A 887 3.22 -18.22 52.13
CA ARG A 887 3.72 -19.52 51.60
C ARG A 887 5.21 -19.55 51.33
N GLN A 888 5.95 -18.56 51.77
CA GLN A 888 7.40 -18.55 51.70
C GLN A 888 8.03 -19.42 52.81
N SER A 889 9.10 -20.13 52.48
CA SER A 889 9.94 -20.82 53.45
C SER A 889 10.80 -19.78 54.18
N VAL A 890 10.66 -19.72 55.49
CA VAL A 890 11.30 -18.77 56.41
C VAL A 890 11.94 -19.50 57.59
N LYS A 891 12.94 -18.90 58.27
CA LYS A 891 13.61 -19.50 59.40
C LYS A 891 12.65 -19.79 60.58
N ASN A 892 11.77 -18.86 60.88
CA ASN A 892 10.83 -19.02 61.99
C ASN A 892 9.45 -18.43 61.63
N VAL A 893 8.40 -19.00 62.21
CA VAL A 893 7.03 -18.48 62.23
C VAL A 893 6.58 -18.33 63.69
N ASN A 894 5.65 -17.42 63.95
CA ASN A 894 5.06 -17.23 65.27
C ASN A 894 4.01 -18.35 65.59
N GLN A 895 3.42 -18.31 66.78
CA GLN A 895 2.37 -19.29 67.22
C GLN A 895 1.13 -19.33 66.30
N LYS A 896 0.93 -18.31 65.46
CA LYS A 896 -0.15 -18.23 64.48
C LYS A 896 0.27 -18.74 63.06
N GLY A 897 1.49 -19.29 62.95
CA GLY A 897 2.03 -19.79 61.67
C GLY A 897 2.48 -18.68 60.73
N LEU A 898 2.71 -17.45 61.20
CA LEU A 898 3.07 -16.28 60.36
C LEU A 898 4.56 -15.91 60.49
N CYS A 899 5.19 -15.55 59.36
CA CYS A 899 6.45 -14.87 59.36
C CYS A 899 6.35 -13.44 59.91
N GLU A 900 7.45 -12.80 60.29
CA GLU A 900 7.47 -11.47 60.87
C GLU A 900 6.75 -10.39 59.98
N ARG A 901 6.96 -10.46 58.68
CA ARG A 901 6.26 -9.58 57.71
C ARG A 901 4.74 -9.77 57.75
N CYS A 902 4.32 -11.02 57.61
CA CYS A 902 2.87 -11.32 57.60
C CYS A 902 2.20 -11.06 58.96
N GLU A 903 2.92 -11.22 60.07
CA GLU A 903 2.43 -10.85 61.41
C GLU A 903 2.17 -9.34 61.50
N LYS A 904 3.10 -8.48 61.04
CA LYS A 904 2.91 -7.04 61.04
C LYS A 904 1.67 -6.64 60.20
N VAL A 905 1.50 -7.24 59.02
CA VAL A 905 0.37 -6.89 58.11
C VAL A 905 -0.97 -7.35 58.67
N VAL A 906 -1.03 -8.47 59.36
CA VAL A 906 -2.28 -9.01 59.91
C VAL A 906 -2.63 -8.34 61.24
N SER A 907 -1.64 -7.73 61.94
CA SER A 907 -1.84 -7.02 63.23
C SER A 907 -2.31 -5.57 63.05
N ASN A 908 -2.03 -4.98 61.88
CA ASN A 908 -2.53 -3.66 61.49
C ASN A 908 -3.90 -3.83 60.84
#